data_fdaacf632e53e158ec0aaba795ef35a2
#
_entry.id   fdaacf632e53e158ec0aaba795ef35a2
#
_cell.length_a   1.000
_cell.length_b   1.000
_cell.length_c   1.000
_cell.angle_alpha   90.00
_cell.angle_beta   90.00
_cell.angle_gamma   90.00
#
_symmetry.space_group_name_H-M   'P 1'
#
loop_
_entity.id
_entity.type
_entity.pdbx_description
1 polymer ?
#
loop_
_entity_poly.entity_id
_entity_poly.type
_entity_poly.pdbx_seq_one_letter_code
_entity_poly.pdbx_strand_id
1 'polypeptide(L)'
;MITQDSMMKDANAAVDIYSKLEQDIYVRIIRALKSSSLDQVDSNNAVRWQVEQLSKMGVLNKQVVGLVAKYAGRSKKAVEKLVHDNGLQIVNEVDATLSQQLQKKVSVDAEIRDTLNSIQNQTWCDLNNSVNQSLLSTNYGQNGAMRAYQNIIKQTTMETTVGLKTHEKALNEAVYKMVGSGIKSNLVDKGGHNWSIEGYARTVIQTTAHRTFNNLRLKRMKDYGTTLAVMSSHPAAREACAPIQGQVVNLTEPGSDTFNPKYDSLFNHGYGTAAGTQGVNCSHTLYPFIEGVNTNNQPQYDPEEAKANGDIQAKQRGYERAIRQSKKKLAAAQELGDDAGVSHYKSLISNQQKSLRELVNGHEFLHRDYSREQVYSSNITQQKPVTQEPNKTEFKSSVKDSDIVNAFDKANIKEAFGDEYYKQFKSSVSNLKDEQLRKLYANYGQDLKFENVSKTGDNYASTSTVHLSNSAFEGNKISEPMETVYHEIGHAIDSTSMNDMFGKQLIPTGRQIKQRLAGKTYKFDEQASHLSGNPAINLGTAIKQDLFDYINHGEAKSPMQMGKKPRKKAEKAIWMEEDSKSWEGVEKIRKFIRDTKPTALENMRKYSNVSDMIEGTGYDAFDYPWNTGHGSKYWKDYGKQETEFFAEYTSSRAANPASLALIKEIFPNAAKICDSLIDTMVEAKK
;
A
#
# COMPACT_ATOMS: atom_id res chain seq x y z
N MET A 1 0.91 -2.54 26.40
CA MET A 1 1.95 -1.53 26.70
C MET A 1 2.78 -1.29 25.43
N ILE A 2 2.85 -0.05 24.95
CA ILE A 2 3.73 0.30 23.83
C ILE A 2 5.15 0.38 24.32
N THR A 3 5.97 -0.54 23.83
CA THR A 3 7.42 -0.49 24.05
C THR A 3 8.09 0.26 22.88
N GLN A 4 9.29 0.75 23.11
CA GLN A 4 10.12 1.33 22.04
C GLN A 4 10.33 0.33 20.90
N ASP A 5 10.48 -0.95 21.20
CA ASP A 5 10.63 -2.02 20.19
C ASP A 5 9.37 -2.19 19.33
N SER A 6 8.16 -2.12 19.95
CA SER A 6 6.91 -2.20 19.17
C SER A 6 6.74 -0.99 18.26
N MET A 7 7.10 0.20 18.71
CA MET A 7 7.07 1.41 17.91
C MET A 7 8.10 1.38 16.78
N MET A 8 9.29 0.83 17.03
CA MET A 8 10.29 0.61 15.99
C MET A 8 9.88 -0.44 14.97
N LYS A 9 9.08 -1.44 15.34
CA LYS A 9 8.44 -2.37 14.41
C LYS A 9 7.50 -1.66 13.43
N ASP A 10 6.63 -0.79 13.94
CA ASP A 10 5.74 0.01 13.11
C ASP A 10 6.53 0.99 12.21
N ALA A 11 7.59 1.61 12.76
CA ALA A 11 8.50 2.45 11.97
C ALA A 11 9.17 1.67 10.83
N ASN A 12 9.67 0.47 11.08
CA ASN A 12 10.26 -0.38 10.06
C ASN A 12 9.23 -0.80 9.00
N ALA A 13 8.00 -1.13 9.38
CA ALA A 13 6.92 -1.43 8.44
C ALA A 13 6.60 -0.22 7.52
N ALA A 14 6.66 0.99 8.06
CA ALA A 14 6.51 2.21 7.25
C ALA A 14 7.70 2.43 6.30
N VAL A 15 8.93 2.16 6.73
CA VAL A 15 10.13 2.21 5.89
C VAL A 15 10.06 1.20 4.73
N ASP A 16 9.52 0.01 4.99
CA ASP A 16 9.39 -1.06 4.00
C ASP A 16 8.54 -0.65 2.80
N ILE A 17 7.60 0.28 2.98
CA ILE A 17 6.80 0.86 1.89
C ILE A 17 7.71 1.56 0.87
N TYR A 18 8.68 2.35 1.34
CA TYR A 18 9.62 3.06 0.48
C TYR A 18 10.68 2.13 -0.13
N SER A 19 11.09 1.11 0.61
CA SER A 19 11.98 0.06 0.08
C SER A 19 11.31 -0.71 -1.06
N LYS A 20 10.02 -1.05 -0.92
CA LYS A 20 9.23 -1.68 -1.98
C LYS A 20 9.04 -0.77 -3.19
N LEU A 21 8.74 0.51 -2.97
CA LEU A 21 8.64 1.50 -4.05
C LEU A 21 9.94 1.54 -4.87
N GLU A 22 11.09 1.64 -4.21
CA GLU A 22 12.39 1.68 -4.88
C GLU A 22 12.65 0.39 -5.67
N GLN A 23 12.34 -0.77 -5.11
CA GLN A 23 12.47 -2.07 -5.80
C GLN A 23 11.56 -2.16 -7.03
N ASP A 24 10.31 -1.75 -6.92
CA ASP A 24 9.38 -1.73 -8.06
C ASP A 24 9.87 -0.83 -9.19
N ILE A 25 10.51 0.30 -8.85
CA ILE A 25 11.13 1.18 -9.84
C ILE A 25 12.32 0.49 -10.52
N TYR A 26 13.17 -0.22 -9.77
CA TYR A 26 14.27 -1.00 -10.37
C TYR A 26 13.77 -2.01 -11.38
N VAL A 27 12.74 -2.78 -11.02
CA VAL A 27 12.14 -3.77 -11.93
C VAL A 27 11.61 -3.10 -13.21
N ARG A 28 10.95 -1.94 -13.11
CA ARG A 28 10.46 -1.21 -14.29
C ARG A 28 11.59 -0.71 -15.17
N ILE A 29 12.66 -0.17 -14.57
CA ILE A 29 13.86 0.26 -15.31
C ILE A 29 14.50 -0.93 -16.04
N ILE A 30 14.72 -2.05 -15.35
CA ILE A 30 15.34 -3.24 -15.94
C ILE A 30 14.50 -3.79 -17.10
N ARG A 31 13.19 -3.90 -16.92
CA ARG A 31 12.29 -4.38 -17.98
C ARG A 31 12.28 -3.45 -19.20
N ALA A 32 12.29 -2.14 -18.97
CA ALA A 32 12.39 -1.18 -20.07
C ALA A 32 13.70 -1.34 -20.86
N LEU A 33 14.82 -1.50 -20.16
CA LEU A 33 16.15 -1.69 -20.77
C LEU A 33 16.28 -3.01 -21.54
N LYS A 34 15.65 -4.08 -21.06
CA LYS A 34 15.65 -5.40 -21.73
C LYS A 34 14.74 -5.44 -22.96
N SER A 35 13.72 -4.61 -23.02
CA SER A 35 12.85 -4.56 -24.20
C SER A 35 13.56 -3.82 -25.31
N SER A 36 14.00 -4.53 -26.36
CA SER A 36 14.62 -3.96 -27.56
C SER A 36 14.05 -4.64 -28.80
N SER A 37 13.98 -3.88 -29.89
CA SER A 37 13.66 -4.40 -31.23
C SER A 37 14.87 -5.05 -31.89
N LEU A 38 16.05 -4.98 -31.27
CA LEU A 38 17.30 -5.55 -31.79
C LEU A 38 17.54 -6.92 -31.13
N ASP A 39 17.75 -7.95 -31.93
CA ASP A 39 18.05 -9.31 -31.44
C ASP A 39 19.39 -9.38 -30.70
N GLN A 40 20.38 -8.64 -31.18
CA GLN A 40 21.70 -8.48 -30.56
C GLN A 40 22.15 -7.02 -30.64
N VAL A 41 22.81 -6.55 -29.61
CA VAL A 41 23.39 -5.21 -29.54
C VAL A 41 24.92 -5.30 -29.49
N ASP A 42 25.60 -4.67 -30.44
CA ASP A 42 27.05 -4.61 -30.56
C ASP A 42 27.54 -3.16 -30.79
N SER A 43 28.82 -2.98 -31.07
CA SER A 43 29.42 -1.68 -31.33
C SER A 43 28.81 -0.94 -32.55
N ASN A 44 28.24 -1.65 -33.52
CA ASN A 44 27.71 -1.06 -34.75
C ASN A 44 26.29 -0.50 -34.56
N ASN A 45 25.51 -1.09 -33.65
CA ASN A 45 24.12 -0.72 -33.46
C ASN A 45 23.80 -0.18 -32.06
N ALA A 46 24.80 -0.05 -31.16
CA ALA A 46 24.62 0.45 -29.79
C ALA A 46 23.95 1.84 -29.72
N VAL A 47 24.26 2.75 -30.67
CA VAL A 47 23.62 4.06 -30.78
C VAL A 47 22.14 3.93 -31.15
N ARG A 48 21.78 3.00 -32.04
CA ARG A 48 20.39 2.72 -32.40
C ARG A 48 19.62 2.20 -31.19
N TRP A 49 20.22 1.29 -30.42
CA TRP A 49 19.67 0.84 -29.12
C TRP A 49 19.46 2.01 -28.17
N GLN A 50 20.44 2.93 -28.05
CA GLN A 50 20.33 4.12 -27.21
C GLN A 50 19.10 4.97 -27.58
N VAL A 51 18.90 5.26 -28.86
CA VAL A 51 17.76 6.05 -29.37
C VAL A 51 16.44 5.34 -29.02
N GLU A 52 16.38 4.02 -29.26
CA GLU A 52 15.20 3.22 -28.92
C GLU A 52 14.90 3.29 -27.41
N GLN A 53 15.89 3.13 -26.54
CA GLN A 53 15.65 3.20 -25.10
C GLN A 53 15.22 4.61 -24.65
N LEU A 54 15.84 5.67 -25.18
CA LEU A 54 15.46 7.04 -24.85
C LEU A 54 14.00 7.36 -25.27
N SER A 55 13.51 6.79 -26.38
CA SER A 55 12.12 6.97 -26.78
C SER A 55 11.08 6.39 -25.80
N LYS A 56 11.48 5.42 -24.97
CA LYS A 56 10.63 4.79 -23.96
C LYS A 56 10.52 5.57 -22.64
N MET A 57 11.31 6.64 -22.46
CA MET A 57 11.35 7.38 -21.20
C MET A 57 9.99 7.93 -20.76
N GLY A 58 9.16 8.40 -21.67
CA GLY A 58 7.83 8.92 -21.35
C GLY A 58 6.92 7.84 -20.76
N VAL A 59 6.95 6.63 -21.33
CA VAL A 59 6.18 5.48 -20.82
C VAL A 59 6.70 5.04 -19.45
N LEU A 60 8.03 4.93 -19.30
CA LEU A 60 8.65 4.56 -18.03
C LEU A 60 8.33 5.60 -16.94
N ASN A 61 8.38 6.89 -17.26
CA ASN A 61 8.03 7.94 -16.29
C ASN A 61 6.58 7.81 -15.81
N LYS A 62 5.62 7.57 -16.72
CA LYS A 62 4.22 7.33 -16.36
C LYS A 62 4.07 6.12 -15.42
N GLN A 63 4.81 5.04 -15.66
CA GLN A 63 4.82 3.87 -14.79
C GLN A 63 5.37 4.18 -13.40
N VAL A 64 6.45 4.98 -13.29
CA VAL A 64 7.01 5.43 -12.00
C VAL A 64 6.02 6.31 -11.25
N VAL A 65 5.35 7.25 -11.92
CA VAL A 65 4.29 8.08 -11.33
C VAL A 65 3.15 7.21 -10.78
N GLY A 66 2.72 6.20 -11.52
CA GLY A 66 1.71 5.24 -11.08
C GLY A 66 2.15 4.46 -9.83
N LEU A 67 3.41 4.06 -9.74
CA LEU A 67 3.96 3.43 -8.52
C LEU A 67 3.94 4.40 -7.34
N VAL A 68 4.37 5.65 -7.52
CA VAL A 68 4.34 6.66 -6.45
C VAL A 68 2.91 6.84 -5.92
N ALA A 69 1.94 6.98 -6.80
CA ALA A 69 0.53 7.10 -6.41
C ALA A 69 0.04 5.88 -5.61
N LYS A 70 0.40 4.66 -6.07
CA LYS A 70 0.05 3.40 -5.37
C LYS A 70 0.60 3.34 -3.94
N TYR A 71 1.81 3.85 -3.70
CA TYR A 71 2.47 3.78 -2.40
C TYR A 71 2.13 4.96 -1.48
N ALA A 72 1.73 6.11 -2.02
CA ALA A 72 1.46 7.33 -1.24
C ALA A 72 0.38 7.14 -0.14
N GLY A 73 -0.75 6.53 -0.48
CA GLY A 73 -1.83 6.29 0.50
C GLY A 73 -1.41 5.33 1.63
N ARG A 74 -0.61 4.31 1.31
CA ARG A 74 -0.08 3.36 2.31
C ARG A 74 0.91 4.04 3.25
N SER A 75 1.78 4.90 2.73
CA SER A 75 2.75 5.66 3.52
C SER A 75 2.05 6.61 4.48
N LYS A 76 0.99 7.29 4.04
CA LYS A 76 0.20 8.20 4.89
C LYS A 76 -0.42 7.45 6.08
N LYS A 77 -1.10 6.33 5.83
CA LYS A 77 -1.70 5.50 6.89
C LYS A 77 -0.65 4.96 7.87
N ALA A 78 0.53 4.56 7.37
CA ALA A 78 1.61 4.06 8.22
C ALA A 78 2.20 5.15 9.12
N VAL A 79 2.34 6.38 8.63
CA VAL A 79 2.76 7.54 9.43
C VAL A 79 1.70 7.92 10.45
N GLU A 80 0.42 7.90 10.07
CA GLU A 80 -0.70 8.15 10.96
C GLU A 80 -0.71 7.17 12.14
N LYS A 81 -0.67 5.87 11.88
CA LYS A 81 -0.56 4.84 12.92
C LYS A 81 0.68 5.07 13.81
N LEU A 82 1.83 5.31 13.20
CA LEU A 82 3.10 5.47 13.92
C LEU A 82 3.08 6.66 14.88
N VAL A 83 2.49 7.78 14.50
CA VAL A 83 2.52 9.03 15.28
C VAL A 83 1.28 9.17 16.14
N HIS A 84 0.10 9.07 15.54
CA HIS A 84 -1.15 9.36 16.24
C HIS A 84 -1.59 8.23 17.17
N ASP A 85 -1.74 7.01 16.65
CA ASP A 85 -2.30 5.89 17.43
C ASP A 85 -1.32 5.46 18.53
N ASN A 86 -0.05 5.27 18.16
CA ASN A 86 0.98 4.92 19.13
C ASN A 86 1.23 6.08 20.12
N GLY A 87 1.15 7.32 19.66
CA GLY A 87 1.32 8.50 20.52
C GLY A 87 0.27 8.62 21.60
N LEU A 88 -1.00 8.40 21.29
CA LEU A 88 -2.07 8.38 22.29
C LEU A 88 -1.89 7.26 23.33
N GLN A 89 -1.42 6.08 22.90
CA GLN A 89 -1.15 4.98 23.83
C GLN A 89 0.01 5.32 24.78
N ILE A 90 1.08 5.95 24.30
CA ILE A 90 2.20 6.42 25.12
C ILE A 90 1.72 7.41 26.17
N VAL A 91 0.89 8.38 25.80
CA VAL A 91 0.30 9.36 26.74
C VAL A 91 -0.46 8.64 27.83
N ASN A 92 -1.36 7.72 27.47
CA ASN A 92 -2.16 6.96 28.42
C ASN A 92 -1.31 6.13 29.42
N GLU A 93 -0.22 5.54 28.93
CA GLU A 93 0.68 4.75 29.80
C GLU A 93 1.47 5.61 30.76
N VAL A 94 2.00 6.75 30.30
CA VAL A 94 2.72 7.70 31.16
C VAL A 94 1.76 8.29 32.21
N ASP A 95 0.54 8.62 31.82
CA ASP A 95 -0.49 9.11 32.72
C ASP A 95 -0.87 8.09 33.78
N ALA A 96 -1.04 6.83 33.43
CA ALA A 96 -1.31 5.76 34.37
C ALA A 96 -0.18 5.64 35.40
N THR A 97 1.07 5.71 34.98
CA THR A 97 2.24 5.64 35.87
C THR A 97 2.33 6.87 36.78
N LEU A 98 2.28 8.07 36.22
CA LEU A 98 2.45 9.31 37.00
C LEU A 98 1.26 9.59 37.92
N SER A 99 0.03 9.31 37.48
CA SER A 99 -1.15 9.49 38.34
C SER A 99 -1.13 8.57 39.55
N GLN A 100 -0.64 7.36 39.41
CA GLN A 100 -0.47 6.41 40.50
C GLN A 100 0.64 6.87 41.47
N GLN A 101 1.78 7.31 40.95
CA GLN A 101 2.94 7.70 41.77
C GLN A 101 2.73 9.02 42.52
N LEU A 102 2.08 9.99 41.88
CA LEU A 102 1.86 11.33 42.41
C LEU A 102 0.50 11.51 43.08
N GLN A 103 -0.36 10.48 43.06
CA GLN A 103 -1.75 10.54 43.58
C GLN A 103 -2.52 11.75 43.02
N LYS A 104 -2.19 12.14 41.77
CA LYS A 104 -2.74 13.31 41.05
C LYS A 104 -3.12 12.91 39.63
N LYS A 105 -4.28 13.38 39.17
CA LYS A 105 -4.73 13.18 37.82
C LYS A 105 -4.65 14.49 37.03
N VAL A 106 -3.93 14.50 35.91
CA VAL A 106 -3.83 15.62 34.99
C VAL A 106 -4.57 15.26 33.72
N SER A 107 -5.51 16.10 33.29
CA SER A 107 -6.25 15.86 32.03
C SER A 107 -5.32 15.90 30.81
N VAL A 108 -5.65 15.10 29.82
CA VAL A 108 -5.02 15.19 28.49
C VAL A 108 -5.64 16.39 27.78
N ASP A 109 -4.86 17.43 27.54
CA ASP A 109 -5.32 18.65 26.88
C ASP A 109 -5.32 18.58 25.34
N ALA A 110 -5.89 19.60 24.71
CA ALA A 110 -5.92 19.71 23.26
C ALA A 110 -4.50 19.84 22.65
N GLU A 111 -3.56 20.41 23.39
CA GLU A 111 -2.18 20.64 22.95
C GLU A 111 -1.43 19.34 22.61
N ILE A 112 -1.75 18.24 23.29
CA ILE A 112 -1.17 16.92 22.96
C ILE A 112 -1.66 16.45 21.58
N ARG A 113 -2.95 16.60 21.30
CA ARG A 113 -3.52 16.23 19.99
C ARG A 113 -2.95 17.11 18.89
N ASP A 114 -2.83 18.40 19.15
CA ASP A 114 -2.23 19.34 18.19
C ASP A 114 -0.75 19.04 17.94
N THR A 115 -0.02 18.65 18.97
CA THR A 115 1.37 18.19 18.86
C THR A 115 1.47 16.93 18.00
N LEU A 116 0.62 15.92 18.22
CA LEU A 116 0.58 14.69 17.42
C LEU A 116 0.23 15.00 15.96
N ASN A 117 -0.80 15.82 15.73
CA ASN A 117 -1.18 16.24 14.39
C ASN A 117 -0.05 17.01 13.67
N SER A 118 0.66 17.87 14.38
CA SER A 118 1.80 18.62 13.85
C SER A 118 2.94 17.69 13.44
N ILE A 119 3.34 16.75 14.32
CA ILE A 119 4.40 15.77 14.02
C ILE A 119 3.99 14.88 12.84
N GLN A 120 2.75 14.39 12.81
CA GLN A 120 2.23 13.56 11.73
C GLN A 120 2.28 14.32 10.38
N ASN A 121 1.75 15.55 10.36
CA ASN A 121 1.69 16.36 9.15
C ASN A 121 3.10 16.72 8.66
N GLN A 122 4.01 17.13 9.56
CA GLN A 122 5.39 17.45 9.20
C GLN A 122 6.09 16.21 8.61
N THR A 123 5.99 15.07 9.27
CA THR A 123 6.60 13.82 8.79
C THR A 123 6.07 13.42 7.42
N TRP A 124 4.75 13.52 7.23
CA TRP A 124 4.12 13.23 5.95
C TRP A 124 4.57 14.20 4.86
N CYS A 125 4.62 15.50 5.16
CA CYS A 125 5.08 16.52 4.22
C CYS A 125 6.53 16.29 3.81
N ASP A 126 7.44 15.99 4.74
CA ASP A 126 8.85 15.74 4.46
C ASP A 126 9.03 14.53 3.52
N LEU A 127 8.33 13.42 3.82
CA LEU A 127 8.38 12.22 3.00
C LEU A 127 7.77 12.44 1.61
N ASN A 128 6.60 13.08 1.55
CA ASN A 128 5.88 13.33 0.31
C ASN A 128 6.63 14.31 -0.59
N ASN A 129 7.18 15.38 -0.03
CA ASN A 129 8.00 16.34 -0.77
C ASN A 129 9.26 15.69 -1.35
N SER A 130 9.94 14.85 -0.56
CA SER A 130 11.12 14.10 -1.04
C SER A 130 10.77 13.22 -2.26
N VAL A 131 9.65 12.49 -2.18
CA VAL A 131 9.18 11.64 -3.27
C VAL A 131 8.76 12.47 -4.49
N ASN A 132 7.96 13.52 -4.29
CA ASN A 132 7.45 14.36 -5.37
C ASN A 132 8.58 15.06 -6.13
N GLN A 133 9.51 15.68 -5.43
CA GLN A 133 10.65 16.36 -6.05
C GLN A 133 11.57 15.37 -6.80
N SER A 134 11.70 14.15 -6.28
CA SER A 134 12.65 13.17 -6.80
C SER A 134 12.10 12.29 -7.92
N LEU A 135 10.79 12.01 -7.94
CA LEU A 135 10.17 11.04 -8.86
C LEU A 135 9.09 11.61 -9.77
N LEU A 136 8.43 12.72 -9.39
CA LEU A 136 7.33 13.29 -10.16
C LEU A 136 7.74 14.49 -11.02
N SER A 137 9.01 14.93 -10.95
CA SER A 137 9.50 16.03 -11.78
C SER A 137 9.34 15.70 -13.27
N THR A 138 8.73 16.61 -14.02
CA THR A 138 8.64 16.55 -15.49
C THR A 138 9.97 16.88 -16.16
N ASN A 139 10.88 17.55 -15.46
CA ASN A 139 12.26 17.69 -15.88
C ASN A 139 13.02 16.38 -15.58
N TYR A 140 13.24 15.59 -16.62
CA TYR A 140 13.90 14.28 -16.50
C TYR A 140 15.33 14.38 -15.95
N GLY A 141 16.02 15.51 -16.12
CA GLY A 141 17.31 15.76 -15.52
C GLY A 141 17.25 15.90 -13.99
N GLN A 142 16.08 16.20 -13.42
CA GLN A 142 15.85 16.28 -11.98
C GLN A 142 15.11 15.05 -11.40
N ASN A 143 14.48 14.26 -12.26
CA ASN A 143 13.79 13.03 -11.85
C ASN A 143 14.80 11.91 -11.59
N GLY A 144 14.92 11.45 -10.34
CA GLY A 144 15.93 10.47 -9.93
C GLY A 144 15.85 9.13 -10.68
N ALA A 145 14.65 8.64 -10.96
CA ALA A 145 14.46 7.41 -11.72
C ALA A 145 14.84 7.60 -13.20
N MET A 146 14.46 8.71 -13.80
CA MET A 146 14.78 9.00 -15.21
C MET A 146 16.28 9.28 -15.39
N ARG A 147 16.92 9.97 -14.46
CA ARG A 147 18.40 10.13 -14.44
C ARG A 147 19.11 8.78 -14.36
N ALA A 148 18.64 7.90 -13.47
CA ALA A 148 19.22 6.57 -13.34
C ALA A 148 19.11 5.79 -14.67
N TYR A 149 17.94 5.80 -15.30
CA TYR A 149 17.70 5.18 -16.58
C TYR A 149 18.61 5.74 -17.69
N GLN A 150 18.71 7.08 -17.82
CA GLN A 150 19.59 7.73 -18.79
C GLN A 150 21.07 7.39 -18.56
N ASN A 151 21.51 7.37 -17.31
CA ASN A 151 22.89 7.06 -16.98
C ASN A 151 23.27 5.62 -17.36
N ILE A 152 22.36 4.65 -17.15
CA ILE A 152 22.56 3.26 -17.57
C ILE A 152 22.68 3.21 -19.09
N ILE A 153 21.76 3.81 -19.83
CA ILE A 153 21.78 3.85 -21.29
C ILE A 153 23.11 4.46 -21.79
N LYS A 154 23.46 5.63 -21.27
CA LYS A 154 24.70 6.33 -21.68
C LYS A 154 25.95 5.49 -21.41
N GLN A 155 26.08 4.91 -20.22
CA GLN A 155 27.24 4.10 -19.82
C GLN A 155 27.30 2.84 -20.69
N THR A 156 26.20 2.11 -20.83
CA THR A 156 26.12 0.88 -21.62
C THR A 156 26.49 1.16 -23.07
N THR A 157 25.89 2.19 -23.69
CA THR A 157 26.20 2.55 -25.09
C THR A 157 27.67 2.88 -25.26
N MET A 158 28.23 3.72 -24.38
CA MET A 158 29.65 4.12 -24.46
C MET A 158 30.57 2.91 -24.37
N GLU A 159 30.41 2.04 -23.36
CA GLU A 159 31.26 0.87 -23.13
C GLU A 159 31.13 -0.17 -24.26
N THR A 160 29.94 -0.29 -24.86
CA THR A 160 29.68 -1.18 -26.00
C THR A 160 30.29 -0.62 -27.29
N THR A 161 30.08 0.68 -27.58
CA THR A 161 30.56 1.33 -28.84
C THR A 161 32.08 1.32 -28.92
N VAL A 162 32.80 1.56 -27.82
CA VAL A 162 34.28 1.53 -27.81
C VAL A 162 34.85 0.11 -27.68
N GLY A 163 34.00 -0.92 -27.67
CA GLY A 163 34.43 -2.31 -27.55
C GLY A 163 35.03 -2.71 -26.21
N LEU A 164 34.84 -1.90 -25.16
CA LEU A 164 35.37 -2.19 -23.81
C LEU A 164 34.72 -3.39 -23.15
N LYS A 165 33.41 -3.55 -23.37
CA LYS A 165 32.59 -4.67 -22.86
C LYS A 165 31.56 -5.10 -23.88
N THR A 166 31.08 -6.34 -23.74
CA THR A 166 29.85 -6.75 -24.42
C THR A 166 28.69 -5.91 -23.91
N HIS A 167 27.66 -5.72 -24.72
CA HIS A 167 26.46 -4.96 -24.34
C HIS A 167 25.82 -5.50 -23.05
N GLU A 168 25.65 -6.83 -22.98
CA GLU A 168 25.07 -7.49 -21.83
C GLU A 168 25.85 -7.20 -20.53
N LYS A 169 27.20 -7.37 -20.58
CA LYS A 169 28.06 -7.10 -19.41
C LYS A 169 28.00 -5.63 -19.00
N ALA A 170 28.06 -4.70 -19.95
CA ALA A 170 27.97 -3.27 -19.69
C ALA A 170 26.61 -2.89 -19.07
N LEU A 171 25.52 -3.46 -19.57
CA LEU A 171 24.17 -3.26 -19.06
C LEU A 171 24.02 -3.79 -17.64
N ASN A 172 24.44 -5.03 -17.39
CA ASN A 172 24.33 -5.68 -16.08
C ASN A 172 25.11 -4.89 -15.00
N GLU A 173 26.35 -4.51 -15.30
CA GLU A 173 27.19 -3.74 -14.37
C GLU A 173 26.61 -2.35 -14.08
N ALA A 174 26.08 -1.65 -15.09
CA ALA A 174 25.45 -0.35 -14.92
C ALA A 174 24.18 -0.45 -14.06
N VAL A 175 23.37 -1.50 -14.22
CA VAL A 175 22.21 -1.80 -13.39
C VAL A 175 22.65 -2.10 -11.94
N TYR A 176 23.66 -2.93 -11.75
CA TYR A 176 24.17 -3.24 -10.39
C TYR A 176 24.71 -2.00 -9.67
N LYS A 177 25.32 -1.08 -10.40
CA LYS A 177 25.77 0.20 -9.86
C LYS A 177 24.59 1.07 -9.42
N MET A 178 23.56 1.17 -10.23
CA MET A 178 22.30 1.88 -9.87
C MET A 178 21.67 1.27 -8.62
N VAL A 179 21.46 -0.03 -8.58
CA VAL A 179 20.87 -0.74 -7.44
C VAL A 179 21.72 -0.58 -6.18
N GLY A 180 23.05 -0.58 -6.32
CA GLY A 180 23.98 -0.37 -5.22
C GLY A 180 23.96 1.04 -4.66
N SER A 181 23.75 2.06 -5.49
CA SER A 181 23.71 3.46 -5.06
C SER A 181 22.34 3.95 -4.59
N GLY A 182 21.27 3.18 -4.91
CA GLY A 182 19.88 3.61 -4.73
C GLY A 182 19.44 4.66 -5.76
N ILE A 183 18.13 4.86 -5.87
CA ILE A 183 17.58 5.97 -6.65
C ILE A 183 17.81 7.25 -5.87
N LYS A 184 18.68 8.10 -6.40
CA LYS A 184 19.04 9.35 -5.74
C LYS A 184 17.87 10.31 -5.73
N SER A 185 17.54 10.80 -4.54
CA SER A 185 16.63 11.92 -4.36
C SER A 185 17.33 13.23 -4.79
N ASN A 186 16.58 14.33 -4.83
CA ASN A 186 17.16 15.66 -5.02
C ASN A 186 17.62 16.30 -3.70
N LEU A 187 17.54 15.56 -2.60
CA LEU A 187 17.95 16.03 -1.29
C LEU A 187 19.44 15.79 -1.09
N VAL A 188 20.15 16.88 -0.84
CA VAL A 188 21.56 16.89 -0.49
C VAL A 188 21.66 17.46 0.92
N ASP A 189 22.32 16.76 1.83
CA ASP A 189 22.53 17.23 3.18
C ASP A 189 23.63 18.32 3.26
N LYS A 190 23.79 18.92 4.43
CA LYS A 190 24.84 19.95 4.65
C LYS A 190 26.27 19.42 4.44
N GLY A 191 26.46 18.09 4.51
CA GLY A 191 27.73 17.43 4.23
C GLY A 191 27.95 17.09 2.76
N GLY A 192 27.01 17.47 1.87
CA GLY A 192 27.10 17.20 0.43
C GLY A 192 26.65 15.79 0.03
N HIS A 193 26.07 14.98 0.93
CA HIS A 193 25.61 13.63 0.62
C HIS A 193 24.24 13.69 -0.05
N ASN A 194 24.16 13.06 -1.20
CA ASN A 194 22.89 12.88 -1.93
C ASN A 194 22.20 11.60 -1.45
N TRP A 195 21.06 11.76 -0.77
CA TRP A 195 20.30 10.67 -0.18
C TRP A 195 19.58 9.83 -1.25
N SER A 196 19.50 8.51 -1.02
CA SER A 196 18.52 7.67 -1.73
C SER A 196 17.13 7.89 -1.12
N ILE A 197 16.09 7.59 -1.90
CA ILE A 197 14.69 7.72 -1.46
C ILE A 197 14.43 6.85 -0.23
N GLU A 198 14.84 5.56 -0.27
CA GLU A 198 14.71 4.66 0.88
C GLU A 198 15.53 5.15 2.08
N GLY A 199 16.79 5.58 1.85
CA GLY A 199 17.67 6.03 2.92
C GLY A 199 17.10 7.24 3.67
N TYR A 200 16.59 8.23 2.94
CA TYR A 200 15.94 9.40 3.51
C TYR A 200 14.69 9.04 4.29
N ALA A 201 13.79 8.26 3.67
CA ALA A 201 12.55 7.82 4.33
C ALA A 201 12.84 7.05 5.62
N ARG A 202 13.83 6.15 5.61
CA ARG A 202 14.26 5.42 6.80
C ARG A 202 14.68 6.35 7.92
N THR A 203 15.53 7.32 7.62
CA THR A 203 16.01 8.28 8.62
C THR A 203 14.88 9.12 9.19
N VAL A 204 14.00 9.67 8.34
CA VAL A 204 12.86 10.49 8.78
C VAL A 204 11.94 9.67 9.65
N ILE A 205 11.49 8.50 9.19
CA ILE A 205 10.50 7.67 9.89
C ILE A 205 11.04 7.17 11.24
N GLN A 206 12.25 6.64 11.27
CA GLN A 206 12.86 6.15 12.51
C GLN A 206 13.11 7.27 13.52
N THR A 207 13.60 8.42 13.05
CA THR A 207 13.80 9.59 13.93
C THR A 207 12.46 10.13 14.45
N THR A 208 11.42 10.17 13.61
CA THR A 208 10.09 10.57 14.05
C THR A 208 9.54 9.60 15.12
N ALA A 209 9.69 8.29 14.93
CA ALA A 209 9.27 7.30 15.91
C ALA A 209 9.91 7.56 17.30
N HIS A 210 11.23 7.73 17.33
CA HIS A 210 11.94 8.01 18.58
C HIS A 210 11.53 9.35 19.20
N ARG A 211 11.43 10.39 18.40
CA ARG A 211 11.01 11.71 18.88
C ARG A 211 9.59 11.70 19.42
N THR A 212 8.66 11.09 18.72
CA THR A 212 7.27 10.96 19.19
C THR A 212 7.23 10.24 20.53
N PHE A 213 7.94 9.12 20.63
CA PHE A 213 7.99 8.31 21.86
C PHE A 213 8.51 9.10 23.05
N ASN A 214 9.63 9.79 22.92
CA ASN A 214 10.25 10.52 24.01
C ASN A 214 9.61 11.90 24.26
N ASN A 215 9.26 12.66 23.22
CA ASN A 215 8.70 14.01 23.41
C ASN A 215 7.33 13.97 24.12
N LEU A 216 6.49 12.97 23.81
CA LEU A 216 5.21 12.82 24.51
C LEU A 216 5.42 12.45 25.98
N ARG A 217 6.38 11.58 26.28
CA ARG A 217 6.75 11.23 27.66
C ARG A 217 7.26 12.46 28.41
N LEU A 218 8.18 13.22 27.82
CA LEU A 218 8.70 14.46 28.38
C LEU A 218 7.61 15.51 28.62
N LYS A 219 6.69 15.69 27.67
CA LYS A 219 5.57 16.61 27.83
C LYS A 219 4.69 16.19 28.99
N ARG A 220 4.29 14.90 29.08
CA ARG A 220 3.49 14.43 30.21
C ARG A 220 4.22 14.54 31.55
N MET A 221 5.52 14.25 31.60
CA MET A 221 6.32 14.48 32.81
C MET A 221 6.27 15.96 33.24
N LYS A 222 6.42 16.88 32.29
CA LYS A 222 6.32 18.31 32.54
C LYS A 222 4.92 18.71 33.02
N ASP A 223 3.85 18.21 32.43
CA ASP A 223 2.47 18.50 32.83
C ASP A 223 2.18 18.04 34.27
N TYR A 224 2.82 16.95 34.72
CA TYR A 224 2.78 16.46 36.10
C TYR A 224 3.77 17.17 37.05
N GLY A 225 4.63 18.06 36.52
CA GLY A 225 5.65 18.78 37.29
C GLY A 225 6.90 17.96 37.58
N THR A 226 7.14 16.87 36.84
CA THR A 226 8.33 16.02 36.99
C THR A 226 9.45 16.55 36.12
N THR A 227 10.60 16.88 36.71
CA THR A 227 11.78 17.47 36.08
C THR A 227 12.95 16.48 35.95
N LEU A 228 12.79 15.28 36.49
CA LEU A 228 13.81 14.23 36.47
C LEU A 228 13.31 13.00 35.70
N ALA A 229 14.23 12.34 35.02
CA ALA A 229 14.00 11.05 34.39
C ALA A 229 15.16 10.10 34.58
N VAL A 230 14.88 8.79 34.59
CA VAL A 230 15.91 7.75 34.41
C VAL A 230 16.07 7.50 32.93
N MET A 231 17.29 7.64 32.41
CA MET A 231 17.60 7.30 31.04
C MET A 231 17.86 5.79 30.91
N SER A 232 17.20 5.11 29.96
CA SER A 232 17.47 3.69 29.72
C SER A 232 18.95 3.45 29.41
N SER A 233 19.44 2.26 29.70
CA SER A 233 20.82 1.88 29.51
C SER A 233 20.97 0.75 28.50
N HIS A 234 22.00 0.82 27.69
CA HIS A 234 22.31 -0.15 26.66
C HIS A 234 23.80 -0.50 26.69
N PRO A 235 24.16 -1.77 26.45
CA PRO A 235 25.58 -2.16 26.44
C PRO A 235 26.40 -1.50 25.32
N ALA A 236 25.74 -0.93 24.31
CA ALA A 236 26.35 -0.19 23.21
C ALA A 236 25.73 1.21 23.13
N ALA A 237 26.50 2.26 23.29
CA ALA A 237 26.03 3.64 23.28
C ALA A 237 27.00 4.56 22.50
N ARG A 238 26.45 5.67 21.98
CA ARG A 238 27.28 6.71 21.38
C ARG A 238 27.89 7.61 22.44
N GLU A 239 28.94 8.35 22.06
CA GLU A 239 29.67 9.26 22.92
C GLU A 239 28.80 10.20 23.76
N ALA A 240 27.78 10.84 23.14
CA ALA A 240 26.88 11.76 23.86
C ALA A 240 25.94 11.06 24.88
N CYS A 241 25.69 9.77 24.73
CA CYS A 241 24.77 9.03 25.60
C CYS A 241 25.50 8.21 26.66
N ALA A 242 26.69 7.69 26.36
CA ALA A 242 27.43 6.78 27.23
C ALA A 242 27.64 7.32 28.66
N PRO A 243 27.97 8.61 28.89
CA PRO A 243 28.19 9.12 30.22
C PRO A 243 26.96 9.21 31.12
N ILE A 244 25.76 9.33 30.53
CA ILE A 244 24.51 9.61 31.26
C ILE A 244 23.47 8.49 31.16
N GLN A 245 23.70 7.49 30.33
CA GLN A 245 22.77 6.35 30.26
C GLN A 245 22.75 5.60 31.60
N GLY A 246 21.59 5.04 31.94
CA GLY A 246 21.40 4.35 33.20
C GLY A 246 21.32 5.28 34.42
N GLN A 247 21.54 6.58 34.24
CA GLN A 247 21.52 7.55 35.32
C GLN A 247 20.17 8.30 35.41
N VAL A 248 19.93 8.92 36.57
CA VAL A 248 18.89 9.93 36.71
C VAL A 248 19.42 11.22 36.10
N VAL A 249 18.64 11.87 35.25
CA VAL A 249 19.03 13.08 34.52
C VAL A 249 17.99 14.19 34.67
N ASN A 250 18.45 15.43 34.69
CA ASN A 250 17.59 16.59 34.61
C ASN A 250 17.03 16.76 33.19
N LEU A 251 15.74 17.06 33.11
CA LEU A 251 15.01 17.41 31.88
C LEU A 251 14.98 18.91 31.63
N THR A 252 15.65 19.70 32.48
CA THR A 252 15.73 21.16 32.45
C THR A 252 17.16 21.60 32.24
N GLU A 253 17.30 22.81 31.68
CA GLU A 253 18.62 23.41 31.46
C GLU A 253 19.33 23.72 32.78
N PRO A 254 20.66 23.59 32.86
CA PRO A 254 21.43 24.05 34.00
C PRO A 254 21.14 25.50 34.30
N GLY A 255 20.90 25.82 35.59
CA GLY A 255 20.58 27.17 36.02
C GLY A 255 19.12 27.56 35.97
N SER A 256 18.19 26.67 35.51
CA SER A 256 16.75 26.92 35.66
C SER A 256 16.30 26.71 37.11
N ASP A 257 15.20 27.37 37.50
CA ASP A 257 14.64 27.30 38.88
C ASP A 257 14.26 25.87 39.33
N THR A 258 14.03 24.97 38.38
CA THR A 258 13.65 23.58 38.61
C THR A 258 14.82 22.60 38.41
N PHE A 259 16.03 23.09 38.19
CA PHE A 259 17.21 22.25 38.04
C PHE A 259 17.67 21.67 39.38
N ASN A 260 17.86 20.36 39.43
CA ASN A 260 18.37 19.66 40.60
C ASN A 260 19.88 19.40 40.42
N PRO A 261 20.76 20.09 41.16
CA PRO A 261 22.22 19.99 41.00
C PRO A 261 22.82 18.62 41.35
N LYS A 262 22.06 17.74 41.94
CA LYS A 262 22.44 16.35 42.25
C LYS A 262 22.59 15.48 41.03
N TYR A 263 21.91 15.83 39.93
CA TYR A 263 21.85 15.04 38.69
C TYR A 263 22.34 15.85 37.49
N ASP A 264 23.02 15.17 36.58
CA ASP A 264 23.45 15.77 35.32
C ASP A 264 22.26 16.11 34.40
N SER A 265 22.46 17.01 33.44
CA SER A 265 21.39 17.44 32.52
C SER A 265 21.60 16.87 31.13
N LEU A 266 20.48 16.50 30.47
CA LEU A 266 20.47 16.13 29.04
C LEU A 266 21.10 17.23 28.16
N PHE A 267 20.97 18.49 28.54
CA PHE A 267 21.49 19.64 27.80
C PHE A 267 23.01 19.67 27.76
N ASN A 268 23.71 19.19 28.81
CA ASN A 268 25.15 19.05 28.82
C ASN A 268 25.67 18.04 27.80
N HIS A 269 24.83 17.15 27.31
CA HIS A 269 25.13 16.10 26.33
C HIS A 269 24.49 16.34 24.97
N GLY A 270 24.31 17.61 24.60
CA GLY A 270 23.87 18.04 23.27
C GLY A 270 22.42 17.73 22.97
N TYR A 271 21.52 17.65 23.97
CA TYR A 271 20.08 17.49 23.75
C TYR A 271 19.56 18.53 22.75
N GLY A 272 18.73 18.08 21.82
CA GLY A 272 18.20 18.93 20.73
C GLY A 272 19.08 18.98 19.47
N THR A 273 20.34 18.48 19.53
CA THR A 273 21.21 18.40 18.34
C THR A 273 21.16 17.01 17.69
N ALA A 274 21.53 16.92 16.42
CA ALA A 274 21.48 15.66 15.68
C ALA A 274 22.43 14.58 16.24
N ALA A 275 23.61 14.97 16.72
CA ALA A 275 24.63 14.07 17.26
C ALA A 275 24.51 13.85 18.77
N GLY A 276 23.77 14.72 19.47
CA GLY A 276 23.61 14.67 20.92
C GLY A 276 22.68 13.57 21.41
N THR A 277 22.47 13.57 22.73
CA THR A 277 21.50 12.68 23.36
C THR A 277 20.08 12.96 22.86
N GLN A 278 19.24 11.93 22.68
CA GLN A 278 17.93 12.02 22.05
C GLN A 278 17.94 12.55 20.61
N GLY A 279 19.11 12.65 19.99
CA GLY A 279 19.28 13.06 18.60
C GLY A 279 18.94 11.93 17.59
N VAL A 280 19.40 12.11 16.33
CA VAL A 280 19.09 11.16 15.23
C VAL A 280 19.58 9.76 15.56
N ASN A 281 18.71 8.75 15.40
CA ASN A 281 18.98 7.33 15.72
C ASN A 281 19.34 7.04 17.19
N CYS A 282 19.01 7.92 18.13
CA CYS A 282 19.11 7.59 19.54
C CYS A 282 18.06 6.55 19.93
N SER A 283 18.45 5.49 20.66
CA SER A 283 17.54 4.42 21.11
C SER A 283 17.17 4.53 22.59
N HIS A 284 17.71 5.53 23.30
CA HIS A 284 17.45 5.68 24.74
C HIS A 284 16.04 6.20 25.01
N THR A 285 15.40 5.62 26.02
CA THR A 285 14.08 6.00 26.53
C THR A 285 14.24 6.74 27.87
N LEU A 286 13.41 7.77 28.09
CA LEU A 286 13.36 8.52 29.34
C LEU A 286 12.13 8.06 30.14
N TYR A 287 12.37 7.55 31.34
CA TYR A 287 11.32 7.12 32.29
C TYR A 287 11.16 8.15 33.39
N PRO A 288 9.91 8.49 33.79
CA PRO A 288 9.69 9.42 34.90
C PRO A 288 10.45 9.00 36.18
N PHE A 289 11.10 9.95 36.81
CA PHE A 289 11.75 9.72 38.10
C PHE A 289 11.28 10.74 39.13
N ILE A 290 10.82 10.26 40.29
CA ILE A 290 10.37 11.06 41.42
C ILE A 290 11.25 10.68 42.59
N GLU A 291 12.03 11.63 43.07
CA GLU A 291 12.94 11.40 44.18
C GLU A 291 12.18 10.99 45.44
N GLY A 292 12.63 9.94 46.09
CA GLY A 292 11.95 9.35 47.26
C GLY A 292 10.80 8.40 46.95
N VAL A 293 10.34 8.31 45.70
CA VAL A 293 9.26 7.39 45.25
C VAL A 293 9.81 6.28 44.37
N ASN A 294 10.65 6.63 43.38
CA ASN A 294 11.23 5.66 42.47
C ASN A 294 12.66 5.28 42.87
N THR A 295 13.03 4.05 42.54
CA THR A 295 14.43 3.59 42.54
C THR A 295 14.93 3.45 41.11
N ASN A 296 16.21 3.80 40.87
CA ASN A 296 16.85 3.57 39.58
C ASN A 296 17.36 2.14 39.54
N ASN A 297 16.72 1.30 38.71
CA ASN A 297 17.07 -0.11 38.50
C ASN A 297 17.70 -0.35 37.13
N GLN A 298 18.16 0.71 36.41
CA GLN A 298 18.81 0.52 35.11
C GLN A 298 20.19 -0.13 35.27
N PRO A 299 20.58 -1.03 34.38
CA PRO A 299 21.95 -1.54 34.35
C PRO A 299 22.93 -0.39 34.22
N GLN A 300 24.07 -0.53 34.89
CA GLN A 300 25.15 0.47 34.81
C GLN A 300 26.26 -0.10 33.93
N TYR A 301 26.58 0.54 32.84
CA TYR A 301 27.67 0.18 31.95
C TYR A 301 28.79 1.21 32.03
N ASP A 302 30.03 0.74 31.94
CA ASP A 302 31.18 1.63 31.81
C ASP A 302 31.07 2.44 30.52
N PRO A 303 31.22 3.78 30.57
CA PRO A 303 31.04 4.62 29.38
C PRO A 303 32.02 4.30 28.25
N GLU A 304 33.29 3.97 28.55
CA GLU A 304 34.29 3.65 27.53
C GLU A 304 34.02 2.29 26.89
N GLU A 305 33.61 1.31 27.70
CA GLU A 305 33.18 0.01 27.19
C GLU A 305 31.91 0.17 26.32
N ALA A 306 30.94 0.95 26.73
CA ALA A 306 29.71 1.18 25.98
C ALA A 306 29.99 1.88 24.63
N LYS A 307 30.97 2.78 24.53
CA LYS A 307 31.43 3.39 23.28
C LYS A 307 32.09 2.34 22.37
N ALA A 308 33.01 1.55 22.90
CA ALA A 308 33.68 0.49 22.14
C ALA A 308 32.67 -0.52 21.58
N ASN A 309 31.69 -0.90 22.39
CA ASN A 309 30.58 -1.74 21.97
C ASN A 309 29.69 -1.07 20.89
N GLY A 310 29.57 0.27 20.95
CA GLY A 310 28.91 1.06 19.90
C GLY A 310 29.57 0.90 18.54
N ASP A 311 30.89 0.89 18.47
CA ASP A 311 31.66 0.68 17.24
C ASP A 311 31.45 -0.76 16.70
N ILE A 312 31.40 -1.74 17.59
CA ILE A 312 31.11 -3.13 17.21
C ILE A 312 29.68 -3.26 16.67
N GLN A 313 28.72 -2.63 17.32
CA GLN A 313 27.35 -2.60 16.82
C GLN A 313 27.24 -1.86 15.47
N ALA A 314 28.04 -0.82 15.23
CA ALA A 314 28.11 -0.15 13.93
C ALA A 314 28.60 -1.08 12.81
N LYS A 315 29.56 -2.00 13.11
CA LYS A 315 29.98 -3.07 12.19
C LYS A 315 28.83 -4.05 11.90
N GLN A 316 28.06 -4.47 12.91
CA GLN A 316 26.85 -5.29 12.72
C GLN A 316 25.89 -4.60 11.73
N ARG A 317 25.59 -3.32 11.95
CA ARG A 317 24.73 -2.52 11.05
C ARG A 317 25.33 -2.41 9.65
N GLY A 318 26.65 -2.38 9.53
CA GLY A 318 27.37 -2.44 8.26
C GLY A 318 27.06 -3.71 7.47
N TYR A 319 27.20 -4.86 8.13
CA TYR A 319 26.87 -6.17 7.51
C TYR A 319 25.39 -6.27 7.12
N GLU A 320 24.46 -5.86 7.99
CA GLU A 320 23.03 -5.87 7.69
C GLU A 320 22.71 -5.02 6.44
N ARG A 321 23.34 -3.84 6.30
CA ARG A 321 23.21 -3.01 5.08
C ARG A 321 23.79 -3.68 3.85
N ALA A 322 24.99 -4.31 3.97
CA ALA A 322 25.65 -5.00 2.87
C ALA A 322 24.82 -6.19 2.38
N ILE A 323 24.24 -6.97 3.29
CA ILE A 323 23.37 -8.09 2.97
C ILE A 323 22.12 -7.62 2.21
N ARG A 324 21.45 -6.54 2.68
CA ARG A 324 20.31 -5.97 1.94
C ARG A 324 20.71 -5.53 0.54
N GLN A 325 21.84 -4.84 0.40
CA GLN A 325 22.32 -4.37 -0.89
C GLN A 325 22.63 -5.55 -1.84
N SER A 326 23.26 -6.61 -1.33
CA SER A 326 23.53 -7.83 -2.11
C SER A 326 22.23 -8.55 -2.52
N LYS A 327 21.24 -8.59 -1.64
CA LYS A 327 19.91 -9.13 -1.97
C LYS A 327 19.18 -8.31 -3.03
N LYS A 328 19.28 -6.97 -3.00
CA LYS A 328 18.74 -6.10 -4.06
C LYS A 328 19.43 -6.38 -5.41
N LYS A 329 20.74 -6.53 -5.42
CA LYS A 329 21.49 -6.88 -6.62
C LYS A 329 21.19 -8.30 -7.12
N LEU A 330 20.95 -9.25 -6.21
CA LEU A 330 20.49 -10.60 -6.58
C LEU A 330 19.14 -10.53 -7.30
N ALA A 331 18.19 -9.76 -6.77
CA ALA A 331 16.90 -9.57 -7.43
C ALA A 331 17.04 -8.92 -8.82
N ALA A 332 17.95 -7.95 -8.96
CA ALA A 332 18.26 -7.35 -10.25
C ALA A 332 18.90 -8.34 -11.24
N ALA A 333 19.82 -9.20 -10.76
CA ALA A 333 20.44 -10.26 -11.57
C ALA A 333 19.39 -11.26 -12.08
N GLN A 334 18.44 -11.64 -11.24
CA GLN A 334 17.33 -12.50 -11.62
C GLN A 334 16.43 -11.85 -12.68
N GLU A 335 16.10 -10.57 -12.53
CA GLU A 335 15.28 -9.84 -13.51
C GLU A 335 16.04 -9.61 -14.84
N LEU A 336 17.36 -9.41 -14.78
CA LEU A 336 18.23 -9.36 -15.98
C LEU A 336 18.36 -10.71 -16.68
N GLY A 337 18.23 -11.82 -15.96
CA GLY A 337 18.56 -13.16 -16.46
C GLY A 337 20.06 -13.45 -16.45
N ASP A 338 20.82 -12.77 -15.59
CA ASP A 338 22.28 -12.92 -15.45
C ASP A 338 22.58 -14.04 -14.44
N ASP A 339 22.73 -15.28 -14.92
CA ASP A 339 22.99 -16.45 -14.08
C ASP A 339 24.34 -16.36 -13.33
N ALA A 340 25.34 -15.73 -13.93
CA ALA A 340 26.64 -15.48 -13.29
C ALA A 340 26.48 -14.49 -12.13
N GLY A 341 25.74 -13.40 -12.34
CA GLY A 341 25.37 -12.43 -11.30
C GLY A 341 24.55 -13.06 -10.20
N VAL A 342 23.58 -13.91 -10.53
CA VAL A 342 22.77 -14.67 -9.53
C VAL A 342 23.68 -15.54 -8.65
N SER A 343 24.59 -16.31 -9.24
CA SER A 343 25.53 -17.17 -8.51
C SER A 343 26.46 -16.33 -7.63
N HIS A 344 27.01 -15.25 -8.16
CA HIS A 344 27.89 -14.32 -7.45
C HIS A 344 27.21 -13.74 -6.21
N TYR A 345 26.02 -13.15 -6.36
CA TYR A 345 25.33 -12.49 -5.24
C TYR A 345 24.78 -13.48 -4.20
N LYS A 346 24.41 -14.70 -4.59
CA LYS A 346 24.07 -15.76 -3.62
C LYS A 346 25.27 -16.11 -2.74
N SER A 347 26.44 -16.31 -3.34
CA SER A 347 27.71 -16.58 -2.62
C SER A 347 28.08 -15.40 -1.70
N LEU A 348 27.99 -14.18 -2.21
CA LEU A 348 28.32 -12.98 -1.44
C LEU A 348 27.39 -12.81 -0.21
N ILE A 349 26.09 -13.04 -0.38
CA ILE A 349 25.12 -13.00 0.73
C ILE A 349 25.47 -14.05 1.78
N SER A 350 25.78 -15.29 1.36
CA SER A 350 26.16 -16.36 2.28
C SER A 350 27.40 -15.99 3.11
N ASN A 351 28.42 -15.42 2.47
CA ASN A 351 29.65 -14.99 3.13
C ASN A 351 29.40 -13.84 4.11
N GLN A 352 28.63 -12.82 3.69
CA GLN A 352 28.26 -11.69 4.55
C GLN A 352 27.45 -12.14 5.76
N GLN A 353 26.52 -13.09 5.57
CA GLN A 353 25.74 -13.68 6.67
C GLN A 353 26.60 -14.53 7.60
N LYS A 354 27.62 -15.20 7.07
CA LYS A 354 28.61 -15.93 7.89
C LYS A 354 29.37 -14.95 8.78
N SER A 355 29.94 -13.89 8.21
CA SER A 355 30.67 -12.87 8.96
C SER A 355 29.79 -12.16 10.00
N LEU A 356 28.52 -11.92 9.68
CA LEU A 356 27.56 -11.37 10.64
C LEU A 356 27.30 -12.31 11.80
N ARG A 357 27.15 -13.63 11.53
CA ARG A 357 26.97 -14.64 12.60
C ARG A 357 28.21 -14.72 13.50
N GLU A 358 29.39 -14.72 12.92
CA GLU A 358 30.66 -14.72 13.66
C GLU A 358 30.77 -13.50 14.56
N LEU A 359 30.45 -12.30 14.06
CA LEU A 359 30.44 -11.07 14.85
C LEU A 359 29.44 -11.15 16.02
N VAL A 360 28.21 -11.61 15.75
CA VAL A 360 27.15 -11.69 16.79
C VAL A 360 27.50 -12.74 17.83
N ASN A 361 28.01 -13.90 17.42
CA ASN A 361 28.40 -14.96 18.34
C ASN A 361 29.64 -14.62 19.19
N GLY A 362 30.46 -13.70 18.72
CA GLY A 362 31.65 -13.21 19.45
C GLY A 362 31.34 -12.16 20.52
N HIS A 363 30.10 -11.65 20.62
CA HIS A 363 29.77 -10.54 21.52
C HIS A 363 28.36 -10.75 22.13
N GLU A 364 28.29 -11.05 23.42
CA GLU A 364 27.04 -11.38 24.11
C GLU A 364 25.95 -10.29 24.05
N PHE A 365 26.36 -9.02 23.95
CA PHE A 365 25.42 -7.90 23.85
C PHE A 365 24.77 -7.74 22.46
N LEU A 366 25.28 -8.43 21.44
CA LEU A 366 24.72 -8.37 20.09
C LEU A 366 23.62 -9.42 19.89
N HIS A 367 22.54 -9.01 19.26
CA HIS A 367 21.46 -9.90 18.83
C HIS A 367 21.21 -9.75 17.33
N ARG A 368 20.97 -10.87 16.65
CA ARG A 368 20.66 -10.86 15.23
C ARG A 368 19.18 -10.56 15.00
N ASP A 369 18.91 -9.47 14.29
CA ASP A 369 17.59 -9.12 13.83
C ASP A 369 17.45 -9.40 12.33
N TYR A 370 16.80 -10.53 12.00
CA TYR A 370 16.63 -10.96 10.61
C TYR A 370 15.80 -9.97 9.77
N SER A 371 14.92 -9.16 10.38
CA SER A 371 14.15 -8.15 9.67
C SER A 371 15.04 -7.09 9.03
N ARG A 372 16.19 -6.79 9.65
CA ARG A 372 17.19 -5.83 9.16
C ARG A 372 17.98 -6.30 7.95
N GLU A 373 17.96 -7.60 7.67
CA GLU A 373 18.61 -8.22 6.50
C GLU A 373 17.62 -8.42 5.34
N GLN A 374 16.31 -8.17 5.54
CA GLN A 374 15.30 -8.46 4.52
C GLN A 374 15.21 -7.33 3.49
N VAL A 375 14.92 -7.75 2.26
CA VAL A 375 14.51 -6.89 1.16
C VAL A 375 13.14 -7.37 0.74
N TYR A 376 12.16 -6.51 0.82
CA TYR A 376 10.80 -6.83 0.41
C TYR A 376 10.67 -6.53 -1.08
N SER A 377 10.73 -7.56 -1.92
CA SER A 377 10.31 -7.45 -3.31
C SER A 377 8.78 -7.58 -3.37
N SER A 378 8.12 -6.75 -4.15
CA SER A 378 6.82 -7.12 -4.66
C SER A 378 7.05 -8.34 -5.55
N ASN A 379 6.40 -9.47 -5.25
CA ASN A 379 6.40 -10.62 -6.14
C ASN A 379 5.64 -10.25 -7.43
N ILE A 380 6.32 -9.54 -8.33
CA ILE A 380 5.95 -9.49 -9.75
C ILE A 380 6.77 -10.59 -10.43
N THR A 381 6.53 -11.81 -10.00
CA THR A 381 7.04 -12.98 -10.72
C THR A 381 6.18 -13.15 -11.96
N GLN A 382 6.75 -12.89 -13.13
CA GLN A 382 6.28 -13.58 -14.31
C GLN A 382 6.46 -15.08 -14.03
N GLN A 383 5.37 -15.82 -13.97
CA GLN A 383 5.43 -17.26 -14.08
C GLN A 383 6.02 -17.61 -15.44
N LYS A 384 7.29 -18.02 -15.49
CA LYS A 384 7.75 -18.95 -16.54
C LYS A 384 6.98 -20.23 -16.32
N PRO A 385 6.56 -20.97 -17.36
CA PRO A 385 5.95 -22.27 -17.19
C PRO A 385 7.00 -23.20 -16.57
N VAL A 386 6.87 -23.42 -15.28
CA VAL A 386 7.63 -24.45 -14.58
C VAL A 386 6.78 -25.71 -14.66
N THR A 387 7.20 -26.63 -15.52
CA THR A 387 6.89 -28.03 -15.37
C THR A 387 7.67 -28.56 -14.16
N GLN A 388 7.18 -28.30 -12.98
CA GLN A 388 7.42 -29.02 -11.75
C GLN A 388 6.20 -28.81 -10.85
N GLU A 389 5.67 -29.90 -10.33
CA GLU A 389 4.52 -29.91 -9.44
C GLU A 389 4.74 -28.94 -8.27
N PRO A 390 3.75 -28.09 -7.93
CA PRO A 390 3.90 -27.17 -6.83
C PRO A 390 3.85 -27.95 -5.52
N ASN A 391 4.89 -27.81 -4.71
CA ASN A 391 4.78 -28.03 -3.27
C ASN A 391 3.58 -27.19 -2.77
N LYS A 392 2.51 -27.88 -2.42
CA LYS A 392 1.30 -27.31 -1.81
C LYS A 392 1.69 -26.65 -0.48
N THR A 393 1.98 -25.36 -0.50
CA THR A 393 1.78 -24.54 0.69
C THR A 393 0.28 -24.45 0.89
N GLU A 394 -0.25 -25.19 1.84
CA GLU A 394 -1.67 -25.15 2.20
C GLU A 394 -2.08 -23.71 2.52
N PHE A 395 -3.05 -23.20 1.77
CA PHE A 395 -3.76 -21.96 2.11
C PHE A 395 -4.49 -22.19 3.44
N LYS A 396 -4.01 -21.56 4.53
CA LYS A 396 -4.66 -21.60 5.84
C LYS A 396 -5.54 -20.37 6.00
N SER A 397 -6.83 -20.54 5.77
CA SER A 397 -7.85 -19.53 6.07
C SER A 397 -8.17 -19.54 7.57
N SER A 398 -8.51 -18.38 8.12
CA SER A 398 -9.09 -18.24 9.46
C SER A 398 -10.56 -18.73 9.51
N VAL A 399 -11.21 -18.83 8.34
CA VAL A 399 -12.59 -19.33 8.16
C VAL A 399 -12.52 -20.72 7.56
N LYS A 400 -13.12 -21.71 8.21
CA LYS A 400 -13.20 -23.08 7.69
C LYS A 400 -14.21 -23.15 6.56
N ASP A 401 -14.00 -24.07 5.60
CA ASP A 401 -14.99 -24.34 4.53
C ASP A 401 -16.34 -24.72 5.11
N SER A 402 -16.36 -25.49 6.21
CA SER A 402 -17.57 -25.85 6.94
C SER A 402 -18.37 -24.65 7.42
N ASP A 403 -17.74 -23.56 7.80
CA ASP A 403 -18.43 -22.38 8.35
C ASP A 403 -19.23 -21.68 7.24
N ILE A 404 -18.63 -21.59 6.03
CA ILE A 404 -19.31 -21.03 4.85
C ILE A 404 -20.44 -21.97 4.41
N VAL A 405 -20.15 -23.27 4.27
CA VAL A 405 -21.13 -24.25 3.85
C VAL A 405 -22.33 -24.27 4.80
N ASN A 406 -22.09 -24.27 6.13
CA ASN A 406 -23.16 -24.25 7.13
C ASN A 406 -24.00 -22.95 7.07
N ALA A 407 -23.40 -21.81 6.72
CA ALA A 407 -24.15 -20.58 6.53
C ALA A 407 -25.14 -20.71 5.36
N PHE A 408 -24.68 -21.25 4.22
CA PHE A 408 -25.52 -21.44 3.06
C PHE A 408 -26.51 -22.66 3.19
N ASP A 409 -26.20 -23.64 4.03
CA ASP A 409 -27.13 -24.71 4.38
C ASP A 409 -28.36 -24.15 5.11
N LYS A 410 -28.18 -23.17 5.99
CA LYS A 410 -29.27 -22.44 6.65
C LYS A 410 -30.10 -21.60 5.65
N ALA A 411 -29.47 -21.20 4.54
CA ALA A 411 -30.08 -20.42 3.47
C ALA A 411 -30.84 -21.27 2.41
N ASN A 412 -31.08 -22.56 2.66
CA ASN A 412 -31.83 -23.50 1.82
C ASN A 412 -31.24 -23.79 0.43
N ILE A 413 -29.95 -23.54 0.15
CA ILE A 413 -29.36 -23.76 -1.18
C ILE A 413 -29.46 -25.24 -1.63
N LYS A 414 -29.31 -26.17 -0.70
CA LYS A 414 -29.42 -27.60 -0.97
C LYS A 414 -30.87 -28.01 -1.34
N GLU A 415 -31.85 -27.45 -0.64
CA GLU A 415 -33.27 -27.71 -0.90
C GLU A 415 -33.71 -27.15 -2.25
N ALA A 416 -33.18 -25.95 -2.61
CA ALA A 416 -33.54 -25.28 -3.85
C ALA A 416 -32.99 -25.97 -5.10
N PHE A 417 -31.77 -26.53 -5.06
CA PHE A 417 -31.06 -26.99 -6.25
C PHE A 417 -30.71 -28.49 -6.23
N GLY A 418 -30.88 -29.18 -5.11
CA GLY A 418 -30.58 -30.60 -4.97
C GLY A 418 -29.10 -30.92 -4.77
N ASP A 419 -28.80 -32.23 -4.62
CA ASP A 419 -27.47 -32.69 -4.21
C ASP A 419 -26.38 -32.45 -5.25
N GLU A 420 -26.68 -32.41 -6.53
CA GLU A 420 -25.71 -32.24 -7.61
C GLU A 420 -25.10 -30.81 -7.60
N TYR A 421 -25.96 -29.81 -7.71
CA TYR A 421 -25.52 -28.39 -7.70
C TYR A 421 -24.97 -27.94 -6.34
N TYR A 422 -25.53 -28.53 -5.28
CA TYR A 422 -24.97 -28.33 -3.94
C TYR A 422 -23.55 -28.87 -3.81
N LYS A 423 -23.19 -30.01 -4.40
CA LYS A 423 -21.81 -30.53 -4.45
C LYS A 423 -20.91 -29.61 -5.24
N GLN A 424 -21.37 -29.05 -6.35
CA GLN A 424 -20.61 -28.06 -7.13
C GLN A 424 -20.34 -26.80 -6.30
N PHE A 425 -21.37 -26.29 -5.62
CA PHE A 425 -21.19 -25.15 -4.71
C PHE A 425 -20.17 -25.43 -3.61
N LYS A 426 -20.25 -26.56 -2.92
CA LYS A 426 -19.28 -26.95 -1.89
C LYS A 426 -17.85 -27.02 -2.43
N SER A 427 -17.68 -27.62 -3.60
CA SER A 427 -16.38 -27.70 -4.26
C SER A 427 -15.82 -26.29 -4.59
N SER A 428 -16.67 -25.39 -5.06
CA SER A 428 -16.29 -24.01 -5.36
C SER A 428 -15.85 -23.27 -4.09
N VAL A 429 -16.60 -23.38 -3.00
CA VAL A 429 -16.26 -22.78 -1.70
C VAL A 429 -14.91 -23.30 -1.18
N SER A 430 -14.64 -24.59 -1.30
CA SER A 430 -13.36 -25.19 -0.88
C SER A 430 -12.17 -24.71 -1.71
N ASN A 431 -12.41 -24.28 -2.94
CA ASN A 431 -11.40 -23.71 -3.83
C ASN A 431 -11.23 -22.18 -3.65
N LEU A 432 -12.13 -21.53 -2.92
CA LEU A 432 -12.10 -20.08 -2.69
C LEU A 432 -10.94 -19.71 -1.76
N LYS A 433 -9.93 -19.02 -2.31
CA LYS A 433 -8.72 -18.61 -1.58
C LYS A 433 -8.72 -17.14 -1.14
N ASP A 434 -9.82 -16.44 -1.33
CA ASP A 434 -9.99 -15.06 -0.94
C ASP A 434 -10.54 -14.96 0.49
N GLU A 435 -9.69 -14.61 1.43
CA GLU A 435 -10.00 -14.55 2.87
C GLU A 435 -11.12 -13.56 3.22
N GLN A 436 -11.21 -12.45 2.51
CA GLN A 436 -12.26 -11.46 2.75
C GLN A 436 -13.62 -11.96 2.28
N LEU A 437 -13.68 -12.58 1.09
CA LEU A 437 -14.92 -13.19 0.61
C LEU A 437 -15.33 -14.39 1.48
N ARG A 438 -14.39 -15.20 1.96
CA ARG A 438 -14.70 -16.29 2.90
C ARG A 438 -15.37 -15.76 4.16
N LYS A 439 -14.87 -14.68 4.74
CA LYS A 439 -15.51 -14.01 5.90
C LYS A 439 -16.86 -13.42 5.55
N LEU A 440 -16.97 -12.78 4.41
CA LEU A 440 -18.23 -12.21 3.93
C LEU A 440 -19.31 -13.28 3.80
N TYR A 441 -19.01 -14.40 3.14
CA TYR A 441 -19.94 -15.49 2.91
C TYR A 441 -20.29 -16.26 4.19
N ALA A 442 -19.34 -16.48 5.09
CA ALA A 442 -19.64 -17.08 6.40
C ALA A 442 -20.56 -16.20 7.26
N ASN A 443 -20.42 -14.86 7.15
CA ASN A 443 -21.21 -13.91 7.92
C ASN A 443 -22.64 -13.74 7.37
N TYR A 444 -22.79 -13.64 6.05
CA TYR A 444 -24.06 -13.27 5.41
C TYR A 444 -24.78 -14.43 4.72
N GLY A 445 -24.11 -15.55 4.46
CA GLY A 445 -24.72 -16.66 3.76
C GLY A 445 -26.03 -17.15 4.37
N GLN A 446 -26.15 -17.16 5.70
CA GLN A 446 -27.35 -17.61 6.42
C GLN A 446 -28.55 -16.64 6.33
N ASP A 447 -28.31 -15.38 5.93
CA ASP A 447 -29.38 -14.36 5.80
C ASP A 447 -30.01 -14.39 4.41
N LEU A 448 -29.46 -15.19 3.50
CA LEU A 448 -29.95 -15.35 2.13
C LEU A 448 -31.02 -16.44 2.02
N LYS A 449 -31.82 -16.35 0.98
CA LYS A 449 -32.78 -17.37 0.57
C LYS A 449 -32.53 -17.67 -0.90
N PHE A 450 -32.65 -18.95 -1.29
CA PHE A 450 -32.46 -19.39 -2.67
C PHE A 450 -33.78 -19.90 -3.27
N GLU A 451 -34.06 -19.52 -4.51
CA GLU A 451 -35.19 -19.99 -5.30
C GLU A 451 -34.72 -20.44 -6.68
N ASN A 452 -35.16 -21.62 -7.08
CA ASN A 452 -34.86 -22.19 -8.39
C ASN A 452 -35.83 -21.67 -9.45
N VAL A 453 -35.31 -20.92 -10.43
CA VAL A 453 -36.08 -20.34 -11.54
C VAL A 453 -35.79 -20.99 -12.90
N SER A 454 -35.30 -22.23 -12.92
CA SER A 454 -34.96 -22.93 -14.17
C SER A 454 -36.10 -22.99 -15.21
N LYS A 455 -37.33 -22.78 -14.79
CA LYS A 455 -38.49 -22.70 -15.68
C LYS A 455 -38.70 -21.33 -16.33
N THR A 456 -38.24 -20.27 -15.70
CA THR A 456 -38.41 -18.89 -16.16
C THR A 456 -37.16 -18.34 -16.86
N GLY A 457 -35.99 -18.87 -16.52
CA GLY A 457 -34.74 -18.63 -17.25
C GLY A 457 -33.89 -17.43 -16.77
N ASP A 458 -34.46 -16.48 -16.05
CA ASP A 458 -33.74 -15.26 -15.64
C ASP A 458 -33.14 -15.41 -14.24
N ASN A 459 -31.81 -15.17 -14.11
CA ASN A 459 -31.15 -15.11 -12.83
C ASN A 459 -31.20 -13.65 -12.31
N TYR A 460 -31.52 -13.47 -11.04
CA TYR A 460 -31.53 -12.15 -10.40
C TYR A 460 -31.57 -12.25 -8.87
N ALA A 461 -31.23 -11.21 -8.19
CA ALA A 461 -31.40 -11.09 -6.75
C ALA A 461 -32.47 -10.05 -6.40
N SER A 462 -33.30 -10.35 -5.40
CA SER A 462 -34.29 -9.43 -4.83
C SER A 462 -34.09 -9.36 -3.32
N THR A 463 -33.55 -8.23 -2.83
CA THR A 463 -33.17 -8.01 -1.43
C THR A 463 -32.25 -9.14 -0.92
N SER A 464 -32.78 -10.10 -0.16
CA SER A 464 -32.03 -11.25 0.37
C SER A 464 -32.29 -12.56 -0.37
N THR A 465 -33.16 -12.56 -1.41
CA THR A 465 -33.49 -13.79 -2.16
C THR A 465 -32.70 -13.81 -3.47
N VAL A 466 -32.02 -14.94 -3.68
CA VAL A 466 -31.20 -15.23 -4.87
C VAL A 466 -31.99 -16.19 -5.76
N HIS A 467 -32.41 -15.74 -6.93
CA HIS A 467 -33.14 -16.48 -7.92
C HIS A 467 -32.19 -17.00 -8.99
N LEU A 468 -31.99 -18.31 -9.09
CA LEU A 468 -31.04 -18.92 -10.01
C LEU A 468 -31.69 -20.05 -10.82
N SER A 469 -31.30 -20.13 -12.08
CA SER A 469 -31.49 -21.34 -12.88
C SER A 469 -30.34 -22.33 -12.65
N ASN A 470 -30.57 -23.61 -12.92
CA ASN A 470 -29.52 -24.63 -12.82
C ASN A 470 -28.31 -24.32 -13.70
N SER A 471 -28.50 -23.69 -14.86
CA SER A 471 -27.44 -23.31 -15.77
C SER A 471 -26.48 -22.25 -15.18
N ALA A 472 -26.87 -21.51 -14.13
CA ALA A 472 -26.01 -20.56 -13.45
C ALA A 472 -24.76 -21.20 -12.79
N PHE A 473 -24.86 -22.49 -12.44
CA PHE A 473 -23.78 -23.26 -11.83
C PHE A 473 -22.74 -23.75 -12.84
N GLU A 474 -23.12 -23.92 -14.09
CA GLU A 474 -22.31 -24.57 -15.12
C GLU A 474 -21.40 -23.62 -15.87
N GLY A 475 -21.72 -22.32 -15.86
CA GLY A 475 -21.09 -21.33 -16.70
C GLY A 475 -21.51 -21.44 -18.18
N ASN A 476 -21.05 -20.51 -19.00
CA ASN A 476 -21.41 -20.45 -20.43
C ASN A 476 -20.28 -19.79 -21.26
N LYS A 477 -20.63 -19.25 -22.45
CA LYS A 477 -19.68 -18.60 -23.35
C LYS A 477 -19.08 -17.30 -22.78
N ILE A 478 -19.78 -16.66 -21.83
CA ILE A 478 -19.41 -15.34 -21.28
C ILE A 478 -19.16 -15.37 -19.77
N SER A 479 -19.48 -16.46 -19.07
CA SER A 479 -19.25 -16.62 -17.64
C SER A 479 -18.52 -17.93 -17.30
N GLU A 480 -17.66 -17.90 -16.30
CA GLU A 480 -17.05 -19.10 -15.73
C GLU A 480 -18.05 -19.90 -14.90
N PRO A 481 -17.81 -21.21 -14.66
CA PRO A 481 -18.65 -21.97 -13.74
C PRO A 481 -18.74 -21.27 -12.37
N MET A 482 -19.93 -21.24 -11.78
CA MET A 482 -20.24 -20.55 -10.52
C MET A 482 -20.20 -19.01 -10.55
N GLU A 483 -19.71 -18.36 -11.60
CA GLU A 483 -19.58 -16.90 -11.65
C GLU A 483 -20.93 -16.20 -11.50
N THR A 484 -21.96 -16.66 -12.23
CA THR A 484 -23.32 -16.12 -12.10
C THR A 484 -23.90 -16.35 -10.70
N VAL A 485 -23.61 -17.50 -10.07
CA VAL A 485 -24.04 -17.77 -8.69
C VAL A 485 -23.45 -16.74 -7.72
N TYR A 486 -22.16 -16.47 -7.82
CA TYR A 486 -21.50 -15.48 -6.96
C TYR A 486 -21.91 -14.04 -7.28
N HIS A 487 -22.26 -13.74 -8.52
CA HIS A 487 -22.79 -12.45 -8.94
C HIS A 487 -24.10 -12.14 -8.22
N GLU A 488 -25.07 -13.04 -8.27
CA GLU A 488 -26.37 -12.86 -7.60
C GLU A 488 -26.25 -12.88 -6.07
N ILE A 489 -25.33 -13.68 -5.52
CA ILE A 489 -24.97 -13.62 -4.09
C ILE A 489 -24.41 -12.24 -3.75
N GLY A 490 -23.58 -11.63 -4.61
CA GLY A 490 -23.05 -10.29 -4.45
C GLY A 490 -24.15 -9.23 -4.30
N HIS A 491 -25.13 -9.24 -5.19
CA HIS A 491 -26.30 -8.36 -5.10
C HIS A 491 -27.11 -8.54 -3.81
N ALA A 492 -27.36 -9.80 -3.44
CA ALA A 492 -28.13 -10.10 -2.24
C ALA A 492 -27.39 -9.66 -0.96
N ILE A 493 -26.07 -9.81 -0.90
CA ILE A 493 -25.25 -9.34 0.24
C ILE A 493 -25.19 -7.81 0.26
N ASP A 494 -25.02 -7.14 -0.88
CA ASP A 494 -25.02 -5.67 -0.96
C ASP A 494 -26.30 -5.07 -0.36
N SER A 495 -27.45 -5.67 -0.67
CA SER A 495 -28.74 -5.28 -0.12
C SER A 495 -28.88 -5.64 1.38
N THR A 496 -28.52 -6.87 1.76
CA THR A 496 -28.75 -7.40 3.12
C THR A 496 -27.84 -6.73 4.15
N SER A 497 -26.58 -6.46 3.80
CA SER A 497 -25.58 -5.87 4.69
C SER A 497 -25.91 -4.41 5.06
N MET A 498 -26.72 -3.72 4.28
CA MET A 498 -27.10 -2.32 4.48
C MET A 498 -27.65 -2.06 5.87
N ASN A 499 -28.52 -2.92 6.37
CA ASN A 499 -29.16 -2.77 7.68
C ASN A 499 -28.15 -2.93 8.83
N ASP A 500 -27.22 -3.88 8.70
CA ASP A 500 -26.20 -4.12 9.72
C ASP A 500 -25.20 -2.94 9.79
N MET A 501 -24.78 -2.45 8.62
CA MET A 501 -23.86 -1.31 8.51
C MET A 501 -24.50 -0.02 9.04
N PHE A 502 -25.79 0.23 8.72
CA PHE A 502 -26.54 1.38 9.22
C PHE A 502 -26.76 1.28 10.74
N GLY A 503 -27.14 0.11 11.25
CA GLY A 503 -27.34 -0.13 12.67
C GLY A 503 -26.09 0.15 13.53
N LYS A 504 -24.89 -0.07 12.97
CA LYS A 504 -23.59 0.25 13.59
C LYS A 504 -23.04 1.63 13.24
N GLN A 505 -23.81 2.46 12.55
CA GLN A 505 -23.41 3.82 12.12
C GLN A 505 -22.16 3.85 11.22
N LEU A 506 -21.88 2.77 10.50
CA LEU A 506 -20.76 2.67 9.56
C LEU A 506 -21.05 3.37 8.23
N ILE A 507 -22.32 3.62 7.93
CA ILE A 507 -22.81 4.36 6.78
C ILE A 507 -23.88 5.40 7.20
N PRO A 508 -24.01 6.52 6.45
CA PRO A 508 -24.78 7.67 6.94
C PRO A 508 -26.31 7.53 6.84
N THR A 509 -26.85 6.68 5.96
CA THR A 509 -28.29 6.59 5.73
C THR A 509 -28.74 5.17 5.39
N GLY A 510 -29.97 4.82 5.72
CA GLY A 510 -30.68 3.59 5.37
C GLY A 510 -32.08 3.90 4.87
N ARG A 511 -32.24 4.91 4.00
CA ARG A 511 -33.55 5.45 3.59
C ARG A 511 -33.93 5.07 2.17
N GLN A 512 -35.22 5.11 1.89
CA GLN A 512 -35.73 5.06 0.52
C GLN A 512 -35.45 6.36 -0.23
N ILE A 513 -34.85 6.26 -1.40
CA ILE A 513 -34.65 7.38 -2.32
C ILE A 513 -35.82 7.47 -3.29
N LYS A 514 -36.29 8.69 -3.52
CA LYS A 514 -37.33 8.98 -4.51
C LYS A 514 -36.68 9.59 -5.75
N GLN A 515 -36.77 8.92 -6.87
CA GLN A 515 -36.29 9.43 -8.15
C GLN A 515 -37.48 9.68 -9.10
N ARG A 516 -37.48 10.82 -9.79
CA ARG A 516 -38.48 11.11 -10.79
C ARG A 516 -37.93 10.77 -12.18
N LEU A 517 -38.47 9.72 -12.78
CA LEU A 517 -38.12 9.25 -14.11
C LEU A 517 -39.36 9.33 -15.04
N ALA A 518 -39.20 9.94 -16.19
CA ALA A 518 -40.28 10.08 -17.21
C ALA A 518 -41.62 10.55 -16.63
N GLY A 519 -41.60 11.50 -15.69
CA GLY A 519 -42.80 12.05 -15.06
C GLY A 519 -43.39 11.24 -13.91
N LYS A 520 -42.91 10.02 -13.66
CA LYS A 520 -43.34 9.18 -12.54
C LYS A 520 -42.28 9.19 -11.43
N THR A 521 -42.72 9.05 -10.17
CA THR A 521 -41.83 8.96 -9.02
C THR A 521 -41.69 7.48 -8.64
N TYR A 522 -40.47 7.00 -8.66
CA TYR A 522 -40.08 5.67 -8.20
C TYR A 522 -39.40 5.76 -6.82
N LYS A 523 -39.53 4.70 -6.04
CA LYS A 523 -38.81 4.55 -4.77
C LYS A 523 -37.79 3.44 -4.96
N PHE A 524 -36.57 3.70 -4.54
CA PHE A 524 -35.47 2.75 -4.53
C PHE A 524 -34.96 2.62 -3.10
N ASP A 525 -34.70 1.39 -2.67
CA ASP A 525 -34.00 1.15 -1.43
C ASP A 525 -32.49 1.35 -1.64
N GLU A 526 -31.85 2.11 -0.74
CA GLU A 526 -30.41 2.26 -0.78
C GLU A 526 -29.74 0.92 -0.50
N GLN A 527 -28.65 0.64 -1.21
CA GLN A 527 -27.76 -0.51 -0.98
C GLN A 527 -26.41 -0.04 -0.48
N ALA A 528 -25.62 -0.93 0.11
CA ALA A 528 -24.34 -0.58 0.71
C ALA A 528 -23.36 0.02 -0.31
N SER A 529 -23.35 -0.49 -1.54
CA SER A 529 -22.53 0.01 -2.65
C SER A 529 -22.82 1.46 -3.03
N HIS A 530 -24.10 1.91 -2.90
CA HIS A 530 -24.49 3.31 -3.20
C HIS A 530 -23.84 4.31 -2.23
N LEU A 531 -23.58 3.89 -1.00
CA LEU A 531 -23.10 4.73 0.09
C LEU A 531 -21.60 4.56 0.35
N SER A 532 -20.94 3.73 -0.44
CA SER A 532 -19.51 3.46 -0.33
C SER A 532 -18.67 4.67 -0.76
N GLY A 533 -17.63 4.94 0.01
CA GLY A 533 -16.66 5.99 -0.28
C GLY A 533 -16.99 7.37 0.29
N ASN A 534 -16.16 8.34 -0.06
CA ASN A 534 -16.34 9.75 0.28
C ASN A 534 -17.38 10.36 -0.66
N PRO A 535 -18.26 11.31 -0.21
CA PRO A 535 -19.21 12.01 -1.08
C PRO A 535 -18.61 12.64 -2.36
N ALA A 536 -17.32 12.98 -2.33
CA ALA A 536 -16.59 13.52 -3.48
C ALA A 536 -16.01 12.43 -4.40
N ILE A 537 -15.81 11.21 -3.90
CA ILE A 537 -15.23 10.07 -4.62
C ILE A 537 -15.95 8.79 -4.16
N ASN A 538 -17.24 8.69 -4.45
CA ASN A 538 -18.00 7.46 -4.22
C ASN A 538 -17.74 6.42 -5.32
N LEU A 539 -18.29 5.23 -5.17
CA LEU A 539 -18.07 4.13 -6.11
C LEU A 539 -18.45 4.52 -7.55
N GLY A 540 -19.63 5.09 -7.77
CA GLY A 540 -20.07 5.48 -9.11
C GLY A 540 -19.21 6.57 -9.76
N THR A 541 -18.68 7.50 -8.96
CA THR A 541 -17.73 8.50 -9.45
C THR A 541 -16.38 7.83 -9.80
N ALA A 542 -15.90 6.91 -8.96
CA ALA A 542 -14.64 6.21 -9.18
C ALA A 542 -14.69 5.35 -10.45
N ILE A 543 -15.78 4.62 -10.70
CA ILE A 543 -15.95 3.80 -11.91
C ILE A 543 -15.80 4.65 -13.18
N LYS A 544 -16.51 5.78 -13.24
CA LYS A 544 -16.46 6.67 -14.41
C LYS A 544 -15.09 7.31 -14.60
N GLN A 545 -14.48 7.73 -13.50
CA GLN A 545 -13.18 8.39 -13.54
C GLN A 545 -12.07 7.40 -13.92
N ASP A 546 -12.08 6.20 -13.34
CA ASP A 546 -11.08 5.17 -13.62
C ASP A 546 -11.07 4.78 -15.10
N LEU A 547 -12.24 4.55 -15.72
CA LEU A 547 -12.32 4.26 -17.15
C LEU A 547 -11.77 5.42 -17.99
N PHE A 548 -12.16 6.65 -17.64
CA PHE A 548 -11.71 7.83 -18.37
C PHE A 548 -10.19 7.99 -18.27
N ASP A 549 -9.62 7.84 -17.07
CA ASP A 549 -8.18 7.98 -16.82
C ASP A 549 -7.38 6.83 -17.45
N TYR A 550 -7.92 5.61 -17.45
CA TYR A 550 -7.29 4.45 -18.09
C TYR A 550 -7.06 4.69 -19.58
N ILE A 551 -8.07 5.21 -20.27
CA ILE A 551 -8.02 5.44 -21.72
C ILE A 551 -7.27 6.72 -22.09
N ASN A 552 -7.42 7.78 -21.30
CA ASN A 552 -6.85 9.10 -21.60
C ASN A 552 -5.53 9.36 -20.86
N HIS A 553 -5.08 8.43 -20.01
CA HIS A 553 -3.80 8.52 -19.29
C HIS A 553 -3.64 9.82 -18.49
N GLY A 554 -4.75 10.42 -18.02
CA GLY A 554 -4.76 11.69 -17.30
C GLY A 554 -4.50 12.94 -18.16
N GLU A 555 -4.49 12.82 -19.50
CA GLU A 555 -4.22 13.94 -20.43
C GLU A 555 -5.39 14.92 -20.54
N ALA A 556 -6.58 14.54 -20.13
CA ALA A 556 -7.77 15.38 -20.16
C ALA A 556 -8.57 15.20 -18.85
N LYS A 557 -9.33 16.25 -18.48
CA LYS A 557 -10.34 16.13 -17.43
C LYS A 557 -11.53 15.33 -17.96
N SER A 558 -12.09 14.44 -17.14
CA SER A 558 -13.34 13.78 -17.52
C SER A 558 -14.51 14.79 -17.54
N PRO A 559 -15.60 14.52 -18.29
CA PRO A 559 -16.78 15.38 -18.27
C PRO A 559 -17.33 15.64 -16.86
N MET A 560 -17.14 14.70 -15.93
CA MET A 560 -17.53 14.85 -14.53
C MET A 560 -16.69 15.85 -13.75
N GLN A 561 -15.43 16.04 -14.13
CA GLN A 561 -14.51 17.01 -13.51
C GLN A 561 -14.64 18.41 -14.10
N MET A 562 -15.37 18.54 -15.20
CA MET A 562 -15.63 19.84 -15.81
C MET A 562 -16.59 20.65 -14.93
N GLY A 563 -16.09 21.70 -14.29
CA GLY A 563 -16.89 22.62 -13.52
C GLY A 563 -17.93 23.37 -14.37
N LYS A 564 -18.79 24.16 -13.71
CA LYS A 564 -19.76 25.02 -14.43
C LYS A 564 -19.03 25.99 -15.35
N LYS A 565 -19.56 26.16 -16.58
CA LYS A 565 -19.06 27.12 -17.58
C LYS A 565 -18.90 28.52 -16.99
N PRO A 566 -17.72 29.12 -17.00
CA PRO A 566 -17.46 30.43 -16.42
C PRO A 566 -18.20 31.56 -17.16
N ARG A 567 -18.46 32.67 -16.46
CA ARG A 567 -19.11 33.86 -17.06
C ARG A 567 -18.11 34.80 -17.75
N LYS A 568 -16.87 34.88 -17.23
CA LYS A 568 -15.84 35.78 -17.78
C LYS A 568 -15.26 35.23 -19.09
N LYS A 569 -15.09 36.14 -20.09
CA LYS A 569 -14.72 35.75 -21.48
C LYS A 569 -13.40 34.96 -21.55
N ALA A 570 -12.35 35.35 -20.81
CA ALA A 570 -11.05 34.68 -20.82
C ALA A 570 -11.14 33.28 -20.20
N GLU A 571 -11.78 33.13 -19.02
CA GLU A 571 -11.98 31.86 -18.35
C GLU A 571 -12.87 30.90 -19.17
N LYS A 572 -13.86 31.49 -19.90
CA LYS A 572 -14.75 30.72 -20.78
C LYS A 572 -13.99 30.09 -21.96
N ALA A 573 -13.01 30.79 -22.54
CA ALA A 573 -12.24 30.26 -23.64
C ALA A 573 -11.40 29.02 -23.20
N ILE A 574 -10.72 29.11 -22.05
CA ILE A 574 -9.97 28.00 -21.45
C ILE A 574 -10.91 26.82 -21.14
N TRP A 575 -12.05 27.11 -20.51
CA TRP A 575 -13.04 26.08 -20.18
C TRP A 575 -13.55 25.36 -21.44
N MET A 576 -13.80 26.07 -22.54
CA MET A 576 -14.26 25.47 -23.81
C MET A 576 -13.21 24.60 -24.47
N GLU A 577 -11.93 24.93 -24.34
CA GLU A 577 -10.83 24.08 -24.80
C GLU A 577 -10.72 22.80 -23.98
N GLU A 578 -10.80 22.90 -22.64
CA GLU A 578 -10.80 21.74 -21.76
C GLU A 578 -12.03 20.85 -21.97
N ASP A 579 -13.21 21.43 -22.23
CA ASP A 579 -14.44 20.69 -22.52
C ASP A 579 -14.33 19.92 -23.84
N SER A 580 -13.76 20.56 -24.89
CA SER A 580 -13.48 19.86 -26.16
C SER A 580 -12.55 18.66 -25.96
N LYS A 581 -11.44 18.83 -25.23
CA LYS A 581 -10.52 17.72 -24.89
C LYS A 581 -11.20 16.63 -24.09
N SER A 582 -12.11 16.99 -23.19
CA SER A 582 -12.90 16.04 -22.40
C SER A 582 -13.77 15.15 -23.31
N TRP A 583 -14.46 15.70 -24.27
CA TRP A 583 -15.29 14.94 -25.21
C TRP A 583 -14.46 14.12 -26.22
N GLU A 584 -13.29 14.63 -26.65
CA GLU A 584 -12.31 13.83 -27.39
C GLU A 584 -11.87 12.60 -26.58
N GLY A 585 -11.75 12.73 -25.26
CA GLY A 585 -11.48 11.63 -24.36
C GLY A 585 -12.58 10.56 -24.37
N VAL A 586 -13.86 10.95 -24.42
CA VAL A 586 -14.99 10.02 -24.58
C VAL A 586 -14.92 9.26 -25.91
N GLU A 587 -14.56 9.95 -27.01
CA GLU A 587 -14.37 9.29 -28.31
C GLU A 587 -13.22 8.27 -28.31
N LYS A 588 -12.15 8.53 -27.54
CA LYS A 588 -11.07 7.55 -27.35
C LYS A 588 -11.58 6.29 -26.62
N ILE A 589 -12.51 6.41 -25.67
CA ILE A 589 -13.15 5.26 -25.02
C ILE A 589 -13.94 4.43 -26.04
N ARG A 590 -14.73 5.07 -26.89
CA ARG A 590 -15.47 4.39 -27.99
C ARG A 590 -14.53 3.66 -28.93
N LYS A 591 -13.41 4.29 -29.29
CA LYS A 591 -12.40 3.66 -30.12
C LYS A 591 -11.79 2.44 -29.41
N PHE A 592 -11.42 2.56 -28.15
CA PHE A 592 -10.89 1.45 -27.34
C PHE A 592 -11.84 0.25 -27.36
N ILE A 593 -13.14 0.44 -27.13
CA ILE A 593 -14.15 -0.63 -27.15
C ILE A 593 -14.17 -1.32 -28.52
N ARG A 594 -14.12 -0.56 -29.62
CA ARG A 594 -14.09 -1.15 -30.97
C ARG A 594 -12.81 -1.95 -31.25
N ASP A 595 -11.67 -1.39 -30.84
CA ASP A 595 -10.34 -1.94 -31.20
C ASP A 595 -9.97 -3.16 -30.32
N THR A 596 -10.60 -3.32 -29.14
CA THR A 596 -10.32 -4.40 -28.20
C THR A 596 -11.38 -5.50 -28.17
N LYS A 597 -12.28 -5.55 -29.16
CA LYS A 597 -13.36 -6.54 -29.21
C LYS A 597 -12.82 -7.98 -29.17
N PRO A 598 -13.18 -8.80 -28.15
CA PRO A 598 -12.68 -10.16 -28.04
C PRO A 598 -13.27 -11.06 -29.15
N THR A 599 -12.41 -11.89 -29.75
CA THR A 599 -12.80 -12.84 -30.79
C THR A 599 -12.75 -14.30 -30.36
N ALA A 600 -11.97 -14.61 -29.32
CA ALA A 600 -11.83 -15.95 -28.75
C ALA A 600 -12.72 -16.13 -27.52
N LEU A 601 -13.22 -17.34 -27.29
CA LEU A 601 -14.11 -17.68 -26.18
C LEU A 601 -13.50 -17.34 -24.81
N GLU A 602 -12.22 -17.64 -24.61
CA GLU A 602 -11.47 -17.33 -23.39
C GLU A 602 -11.44 -15.82 -23.10
N ASN A 603 -11.26 -15.02 -24.16
CA ASN A 603 -11.30 -13.58 -24.03
C ASN A 603 -12.72 -13.05 -23.78
N MET A 604 -13.78 -13.71 -24.29
CA MET A 604 -15.16 -13.29 -24.01
C MET A 604 -15.48 -13.38 -22.50
N ARG A 605 -15.10 -14.47 -21.85
CA ARG A 605 -15.26 -14.60 -20.39
C ARG A 605 -14.46 -13.58 -19.60
N LYS A 606 -13.24 -13.25 -20.05
CA LYS A 606 -12.40 -12.22 -19.43
C LYS A 606 -13.02 -10.82 -19.48
N TYR A 607 -13.75 -10.52 -20.57
CA TYR A 607 -14.24 -9.16 -20.84
C TYR A 607 -15.71 -8.95 -20.48
N SER A 608 -16.51 -9.99 -20.20
CA SER A 608 -17.94 -9.86 -19.95
C SER A 608 -18.28 -8.93 -18.80
N ASN A 609 -17.69 -9.14 -17.63
CA ASN A 609 -17.93 -8.33 -16.43
C ASN A 609 -17.49 -6.87 -16.64
N VAL A 610 -16.35 -6.68 -17.32
CA VAL A 610 -15.85 -5.35 -17.66
C VAL A 610 -16.75 -4.67 -18.69
N SER A 611 -17.40 -5.40 -19.57
CA SER A 611 -18.39 -4.87 -20.52
C SER A 611 -19.55 -4.18 -19.78
N ASP A 612 -20.14 -4.85 -18.81
CA ASP A 612 -21.21 -4.30 -17.99
C ASP A 612 -20.73 -3.05 -17.22
N MET A 613 -19.54 -3.11 -16.63
CA MET A 613 -18.96 -1.97 -15.94
C MET A 613 -18.76 -0.75 -16.85
N ILE A 614 -18.29 -0.97 -18.10
CA ILE A 614 -18.10 0.11 -19.08
C ILE A 614 -19.44 0.69 -19.51
N GLU A 615 -20.44 -0.18 -19.80
CA GLU A 615 -21.78 0.26 -20.18
C GLU A 615 -22.42 1.13 -19.09
N GLY A 616 -22.26 0.72 -17.82
CA GLY A 616 -22.74 1.45 -16.65
C GLY A 616 -22.09 2.81 -16.43
N THR A 617 -20.92 3.12 -17.03
CA THR A 617 -20.31 4.45 -16.89
C THR A 617 -21.15 5.57 -17.51
N GLY A 618 -21.98 5.25 -18.49
CA GLY A 618 -22.89 6.20 -19.14
C GLY A 618 -22.17 7.33 -19.91
N TYR A 619 -20.89 7.18 -20.22
CA TYR A 619 -20.21 8.09 -21.14
C TYR A 619 -20.80 7.90 -22.55
N ASP A 620 -21.81 8.71 -22.86
CA ASP A 620 -22.51 8.74 -24.13
C ASP A 620 -23.06 7.37 -24.57
N ALA A 621 -23.68 6.67 -23.61
CA ALA A 621 -24.39 5.41 -23.74
C ALA A 621 -23.62 4.37 -24.61
N PHE A 622 -22.71 3.64 -23.99
CA PHE A 622 -22.11 2.48 -24.61
C PHE A 622 -23.10 1.31 -24.50
N ASP A 623 -23.88 1.05 -25.54
CA ASP A 623 -24.76 -0.12 -25.59
C ASP A 623 -23.98 -1.37 -25.95
N TYR A 624 -24.04 -2.39 -25.06
CA TYR A 624 -23.43 -3.70 -25.27
C TYR A 624 -21.95 -3.65 -25.72
N PRO A 625 -21.04 -3.05 -24.96
CA PRO A 625 -19.63 -3.14 -25.27
C PRO A 625 -19.27 -4.63 -25.39
N TRP A 626 -18.51 -4.97 -26.39
CA TRP A 626 -18.11 -6.37 -26.64
C TRP A 626 -19.26 -7.39 -26.71
N ASN A 627 -20.50 -6.98 -27.05
CA ASN A 627 -21.72 -7.77 -27.19
C ASN A 627 -22.25 -8.41 -25.89
N THR A 628 -21.88 -7.92 -24.72
CA THR A 628 -22.44 -8.28 -23.42
C THR A 628 -22.88 -7.03 -22.71
N GLY A 629 -23.90 -7.11 -21.85
CA GLY A 629 -24.42 -5.95 -21.11
C GLY A 629 -25.92 -6.01 -20.94
N HIS A 630 -26.46 -4.99 -20.25
CA HIS A 630 -27.89 -4.86 -19.94
C HIS A 630 -28.63 -3.90 -20.88
N GLY A 631 -27.89 -3.09 -21.66
CA GLY A 631 -28.43 -2.04 -22.53
C GLY A 631 -28.71 -0.73 -21.79
N SER A 632 -28.63 0.39 -22.53
CA SER A 632 -28.65 1.76 -21.99
C SER A 632 -29.86 2.11 -21.14
N LYS A 633 -31.00 1.41 -21.28
CA LYS A 633 -32.19 1.66 -20.47
C LYS A 633 -32.03 1.20 -19.03
N TYR A 634 -31.32 0.11 -18.81
CA TYR A 634 -31.08 -0.49 -17.49
C TYR A 634 -30.35 0.47 -16.56
N TRP A 635 -29.32 1.14 -17.08
CA TRP A 635 -28.44 2.03 -16.34
C TRP A 635 -29.05 3.38 -15.94
N LYS A 636 -30.30 3.65 -16.34
CA LYS A 636 -31.02 4.88 -15.97
C LYS A 636 -31.60 4.86 -14.56
N ASP A 637 -31.71 3.67 -13.97
CA ASP A 637 -32.23 3.52 -12.62
C ASP A 637 -31.13 3.85 -11.59
N TYR A 638 -31.57 4.42 -10.46
CA TYR A 638 -30.67 4.83 -9.39
C TYR A 638 -29.83 3.65 -8.87
N GLY A 639 -28.52 3.87 -8.79
CA GLY A 639 -27.58 2.97 -8.14
C GLY A 639 -27.21 1.70 -8.93
N LYS A 640 -27.79 1.50 -10.12
CA LYS A 640 -27.49 0.30 -10.93
C LYS A 640 -26.00 0.13 -11.25
N GLN A 641 -25.32 1.22 -11.53
CA GLN A 641 -23.89 1.17 -11.81
C GLN A 641 -23.08 0.64 -10.62
N GLU A 642 -23.39 1.11 -9.43
CA GLU A 642 -22.67 0.74 -8.20
C GLU A 642 -22.95 -0.71 -7.81
N THR A 643 -24.22 -1.13 -7.86
CA THR A 643 -24.63 -2.50 -7.49
C THR A 643 -24.09 -3.55 -8.45
N GLU A 644 -24.17 -3.30 -9.76
CA GLU A 644 -23.59 -4.21 -10.76
C GLU A 644 -22.07 -4.28 -10.62
N PHE A 645 -21.39 -3.13 -10.45
CA PHE A 645 -19.95 -3.14 -10.26
C PHE A 645 -19.53 -3.97 -9.04
N PHE A 646 -20.27 -3.86 -7.94
CA PHE A 646 -19.98 -4.64 -6.73
C PHE A 646 -20.20 -6.14 -6.95
N ALA A 647 -21.30 -6.53 -7.60
CA ALA A 647 -21.61 -7.92 -7.91
C ALA A 647 -20.58 -8.54 -8.88
N GLU A 648 -20.22 -7.83 -9.94
CA GLU A 648 -19.18 -8.25 -10.90
C GLU A 648 -17.81 -8.33 -10.26
N TYR A 649 -17.48 -7.40 -9.36
CA TYR A 649 -16.21 -7.43 -8.64
C TYR A 649 -16.10 -8.63 -7.70
N THR A 650 -17.17 -8.93 -6.94
CA THR A 650 -17.18 -10.05 -6.00
C THR A 650 -17.24 -11.42 -6.71
N SER A 651 -18.00 -11.55 -7.79
CA SER A 651 -18.04 -12.76 -8.60
C SER A 651 -16.69 -13.04 -9.29
N SER A 652 -16.05 -12.00 -9.83
CA SER A 652 -14.72 -12.13 -10.44
C SER A 652 -13.66 -12.54 -9.42
N ARG A 653 -13.72 -12.04 -8.18
CA ARG A 653 -12.84 -12.49 -7.08
C ARG A 653 -13.04 -13.94 -6.70
N ALA A 654 -14.29 -14.43 -6.80
CA ALA A 654 -14.65 -15.79 -6.44
C ALA A 654 -14.36 -16.81 -7.55
N ALA A 655 -14.66 -16.48 -8.81
CA ALA A 655 -14.72 -17.45 -9.90
C ALA A 655 -13.94 -17.09 -11.18
N ASN A 656 -13.60 -15.79 -11.43
CA ASN A 656 -12.97 -15.36 -12.68
C ASN A 656 -11.72 -14.48 -12.46
N PRO A 657 -10.55 -15.09 -12.14
CA PRO A 657 -9.32 -14.35 -11.90
C PRO A 657 -8.85 -13.50 -13.09
N ALA A 658 -9.17 -13.90 -14.33
CA ALA A 658 -8.79 -13.17 -15.54
C ALA A 658 -9.59 -11.86 -15.66
N SER A 659 -10.90 -11.91 -15.39
CA SER A 659 -11.74 -10.71 -15.31
C SER A 659 -11.34 -9.82 -14.15
N LEU A 660 -11.10 -10.39 -12.96
CA LEU A 660 -10.61 -9.62 -11.80
C LEU A 660 -9.33 -8.83 -12.08
N ALA A 661 -8.38 -9.44 -12.80
CA ALA A 661 -7.14 -8.75 -13.17
C ALA A 661 -7.43 -7.54 -14.07
N LEU A 662 -8.32 -7.68 -15.04
CA LEU A 662 -8.74 -6.62 -15.95
C LEU A 662 -9.53 -5.53 -15.24
N ILE A 663 -10.44 -5.90 -14.33
CA ILE A 663 -11.19 -4.94 -13.49
C ILE A 663 -10.21 -4.07 -12.67
N LYS A 664 -9.23 -4.70 -12.02
CA LYS A 664 -8.22 -3.97 -11.23
C LYS A 664 -7.28 -3.10 -12.07
N GLU A 665 -7.12 -3.45 -13.35
CA GLU A 665 -6.34 -2.66 -14.30
C GLU A 665 -7.11 -1.42 -14.75
N ILE A 666 -8.37 -1.58 -15.18
CA ILE A 666 -9.21 -0.50 -15.72
C ILE A 666 -9.82 0.37 -14.62
N PHE A 667 -10.24 -0.24 -13.50
CA PHE A 667 -11.01 0.39 -12.41
C PHE A 667 -10.28 0.31 -11.05
N PRO A 668 -9.04 0.80 -10.92
CA PRO A 668 -8.23 0.56 -9.72
C PRO A 668 -8.77 1.24 -8.45
N ASN A 669 -9.41 2.40 -8.55
CA ASN A 669 -9.97 3.09 -7.39
C ASN A 669 -11.34 2.53 -7.02
N ALA A 670 -12.17 2.19 -7.99
CA ALA A 670 -13.45 1.52 -7.75
C ALA A 670 -13.24 0.14 -7.09
N ALA A 671 -12.26 -0.64 -7.54
CA ALA A 671 -11.89 -1.92 -6.91
C ALA A 671 -11.47 -1.74 -5.45
N LYS A 672 -10.68 -0.70 -5.11
CA LYS A 672 -10.30 -0.41 -3.72
C LYS A 672 -11.49 0.00 -2.85
N ILE A 673 -12.46 0.74 -3.42
CA ILE A 673 -13.68 1.09 -2.70
C ILE A 673 -14.47 -0.17 -2.39
N CYS A 674 -14.60 -1.11 -3.33
CA CYS A 674 -15.23 -2.41 -3.09
C CYS A 674 -14.49 -3.24 -2.04
N ASP A 675 -13.15 -3.29 -2.06
CA ASP A 675 -12.36 -3.95 -1.01
C ASP A 675 -12.67 -3.38 0.38
N SER A 676 -12.68 -2.05 0.50
CA SER A 676 -13.02 -1.36 1.75
C SER A 676 -14.48 -1.59 2.19
N LEU A 677 -15.40 -1.68 1.23
CA LEU A 677 -16.80 -1.98 1.49
C LEU A 677 -16.97 -3.39 2.04
N ILE A 678 -16.31 -4.38 1.46
CA ILE A 678 -16.31 -5.77 1.94
C ILE A 678 -15.77 -5.84 3.38
N ASP A 679 -14.66 -5.16 3.68
CA ASP A 679 -14.12 -5.08 5.03
C ASP A 679 -15.13 -4.49 6.02
N THR A 680 -15.82 -3.41 5.62
CA THR A 680 -16.86 -2.76 6.42
C THR A 680 -18.07 -3.68 6.66
N MET A 681 -18.52 -4.43 5.64
CA MET A 681 -19.58 -5.41 5.75
C MET A 681 -19.20 -6.54 6.73
N VAL A 682 -17.98 -7.07 6.62
CA VAL A 682 -17.46 -8.10 7.53
C VAL A 682 -17.39 -7.57 8.96
N GLU A 683 -17.02 -6.31 9.17
CA GLU A 683 -16.98 -5.68 10.49
C GLU A 683 -18.38 -5.43 11.05
N ALA A 684 -19.33 -5.06 10.22
CA ALA A 684 -20.73 -4.82 10.63
C ALA A 684 -21.40 -6.06 11.20
N LYS A 685 -21.00 -7.27 10.81
CA LYS A 685 -21.59 -8.53 11.25
C LYS A 685 -20.91 -9.13 12.50
N LYS A 686 -19.79 -8.58 12.95
CA LYS A 686 -19.14 -8.94 14.23
C LYS A 686 -19.93 -8.36 15.41
#